data_e4780bd909e3f71ae241299bec5b2f03
#
_entry.id   e4780bd909e3f71ae241299bec5b2f03
#
_cell.length_a   1.000
_cell.length_b   1.000
_cell.length_c   1.000
_cell.angle_alpha   90.00
_cell.angle_beta   90.00
_cell.angle_gamma   90.00
#
_symmetry.space_group_name_H-M   'P 1'
#
loop_
_entity.id
_entity.type
_entity.pdbx_description
1 polymer ?
#
loop_
_entity_poly.entity_id
_entity_poly.type
_entity_poly.pdbx_seq_one_letter_code
_entity_poly.pdbx_strand_id
1 'polypeptide(L)'
;DSDPSRGLGDVYKRQSTINGQKFCLEKDSDGENRCIRLLSWIEGRLWSSVNPIEESLRIDLGSKTSLLSKSLEKFEHPFSKRNIIDWDISNSLWVEEYIDSFDLKKRKILKNFITNFKINLPKYKKLKKSIIHNDINDNNILVSNEKLNPKISSIIDFGDSVFSQKINDLAIACSYGIMNLNDPLAGCCDIISGYNKVSIINDSELSLLHNLIGMRLVVSVTKSHINRVKEPNNRYLLISEKPAWDLLSKWSQINSEYAYYAFRKSCKLDAHPNKENFSKWIINEKISIQDLFPEIEKSEFYKIDLSVESEWIGGRSEIENLDIFQFKIETLQKKNSNKILAGGYLEPRSIYTSDTYEKIGNYGPQSRTIHLGLDFWLPPGTKVNALFDGEVVTAVNDEGNKEYGGLIILKHSFKSFKFYTLYGHNTVESVLKNKIGTKVKKGDVIAEIANYPENGNWAPHLHFQIMLSMLDYKIDYPGVCYFDQIEVWKDLCPDPNLIFKSKELKFELSNSKEELIKHRNNHLGKSLKLHYEEPLHIVRGEGVFLIDNFGRKYLDTVNNVAHVGHENESVVAKGKSQMSILNTNSRYLHKNINDLSKELLKTLPDKLSVVHFVNSGSEANELAIRMMKSHTGQSDIIVSEHGYHGNTNICVDISSYKFDGKGGSGPPENTHVIPIPNEFRGKYRGTNSGKKYINEVELCIKKIKSKKRGLG
;
A
#
# COMPACT_ATOMS: atom_id res chain seq x y z
N ASP A 1 32.63 24.24 -13.08
CA ASP A 1 31.83 25.40 -12.65
C ASP A 1 30.38 24.96 -12.37
N SER A 2 30.18 24.34 -11.24
CA SER A 2 28.86 23.97 -10.73
C SER A 2 28.38 25.10 -9.83
N ASP A 3 27.71 26.10 -10.41
CA ASP A 3 26.99 27.11 -9.66
C ASP A 3 25.76 26.48 -9.00
N PRO A 4 25.69 26.38 -7.67
CA PRO A 4 24.54 25.80 -6.99
C PRO A 4 23.24 26.60 -7.15
N SER A 5 23.30 27.81 -7.73
CA SER A 5 22.11 28.62 -8.01
C SER A 5 21.32 28.14 -9.24
N ARG A 6 21.88 27.25 -10.08
CA ARG A 6 21.23 26.74 -11.30
C ARG A 6 20.05 25.78 -11.06
N GLY A 7 19.83 25.31 -9.85
CA GLY A 7 18.70 24.38 -9.54
C GLY A 7 17.38 25.06 -9.18
N LEU A 8 17.37 26.32 -8.77
CA LEU A 8 16.19 27.12 -8.42
C LEU A 8 16.22 28.55 -8.95
N GLY A 9 17.36 29.00 -9.53
CA GLY A 9 17.60 30.38 -9.90
C GLY A 9 17.07 30.84 -11.25
N ASP A 10 16.61 29.93 -12.11
CA ASP A 10 16.10 30.30 -13.45
C ASP A 10 14.57 30.43 -13.49
N VAL A 11 13.92 30.35 -12.33
CA VAL A 11 12.46 30.22 -12.23
C VAL A 11 11.73 31.49 -12.67
N TYR A 12 12.30 32.69 -12.42
CA TYR A 12 11.75 33.95 -12.89
C TYR A 12 12.85 34.88 -13.35
N LYS A 13 13.16 34.89 -14.65
CA LYS A 13 13.94 35.97 -15.22
C LYS A 13 13.04 37.20 -15.30
N ARG A 14 13.28 38.18 -14.41
CA ARG A 14 12.67 39.51 -14.56
C ARG A 14 13.20 40.14 -15.82
N GLN A 15 12.31 40.46 -16.73
CA GLN A 15 12.69 41.33 -17.83
C GLN A 15 12.79 42.79 -17.33
N SER A 16 13.84 43.47 -17.71
CA SER A 16 13.95 44.90 -17.43
C SER A 16 13.01 45.69 -18.34
N THR A 17 12.43 46.76 -17.83
CA THR A 17 11.74 47.76 -18.63
C THR A 17 12.70 48.38 -19.66
N ILE A 18 12.18 49.10 -20.65
CA ILE A 18 12.99 49.83 -21.66
C ILE A 18 14.01 50.75 -20.98
N ASN A 19 13.70 51.29 -19.81
CA ASN A 19 14.56 52.15 -19.01
C ASN A 19 15.49 51.39 -18.04
N GLY A 20 15.62 50.06 -18.17
CA GLY A 20 16.50 49.24 -17.37
C GLY A 20 15.99 48.94 -15.92
N GLN A 21 14.77 49.37 -15.60
CA GLN A 21 14.18 49.13 -14.28
C GLN A 21 13.57 47.71 -14.19
N LYS A 22 13.54 47.14 -13.00
CA LYS A 22 12.99 45.79 -12.76
C LYS A 22 11.46 45.73 -12.68
N PHE A 23 10.77 46.87 -12.63
CA PHE A 23 9.33 47.03 -12.61
C PHE A 23 8.97 48.45 -13.03
N CYS A 24 7.71 48.70 -13.41
CA CYS A 24 7.13 50.04 -13.52
C CYS A 24 5.96 50.21 -12.56
N LEU A 25 5.65 51.48 -12.25
CA LEU A 25 4.47 51.83 -11.47
C LEU A 25 3.47 52.47 -12.43
N GLU A 26 2.25 51.93 -12.46
CA GLU A 26 1.14 52.45 -13.25
C GLU A 26 -0.08 52.67 -12.34
N LYS A 27 -0.89 53.66 -12.63
CA LYS A 27 -2.13 53.90 -11.89
C LYS A 27 -3.24 53.01 -12.42
N ASP A 28 -3.94 52.33 -11.50
CA ASP A 28 -5.14 51.59 -11.83
C ASP A 28 -6.39 52.50 -12.02
N SER A 29 -7.55 51.92 -12.26
CA SER A 29 -8.83 52.62 -12.43
C SER A 29 -9.22 53.49 -11.23
N ASP A 30 -8.72 53.16 -10.05
CA ASP A 30 -9.02 53.81 -8.78
C ASP A 30 -8.00 54.90 -8.43
N GLY A 31 -6.99 55.07 -9.29
CA GLY A 31 -5.91 56.04 -9.14
C GLY A 31 -4.74 55.58 -8.26
N GLU A 32 -4.78 54.34 -7.79
CA GLU A 32 -3.74 53.72 -6.94
C GLU A 32 -2.55 53.24 -7.78
N ASN A 33 -1.31 53.44 -7.27
CA ASN A 33 -0.10 52.96 -7.94
C ASN A 33 0.03 51.45 -7.84
N ARG A 34 0.06 50.76 -8.98
CA ARG A 34 0.29 49.29 -9.08
C ARG A 34 1.68 49.02 -9.66
N CYS A 35 2.35 48.07 -9.07
CA CYS A 35 3.62 47.57 -9.50
C CYS A 35 3.45 46.53 -10.61
N ILE A 36 3.91 46.84 -11.82
CA ILE A 36 3.86 45.91 -12.97
C ILE A 36 5.25 45.34 -13.20
N ARG A 37 5.34 44.03 -13.30
CA ARG A 37 6.57 43.30 -13.61
C ARG A 37 6.32 42.22 -14.66
N LEU A 38 7.24 41.98 -15.53
CA LEU A 38 7.22 40.88 -16.49
C LEU A 38 8.16 39.79 -16.03
N LEU A 39 7.64 38.55 -15.97
CA LEU A 39 8.34 37.34 -15.53
C LEU A 39 8.38 36.35 -16.69
N SER A 40 9.42 35.51 -16.77
CA SER A 40 9.43 34.39 -17.70
C SER A 40 8.33 33.39 -17.33
N TRP A 41 7.71 32.79 -18.36
CA TRP A 41 6.77 31.70 -18.17
C TRP A 41 7.54 30.42 -17.84
N ILE A 42 6.97 29.61 -16.92
CA ILE A 42 7.48 28.30 -16.56
C ILE A 42 6.47 27.25 -17.03
N GLU A 43 6.93 26.33 -17.87
CA GLU A 43 6.12 25.23 -18.36
C GLU A 43 5.84 24.21 -17.25
N GLY A 44 4.60 23.74 -17.19
CA GLY A 44 4.19 22.71 -16.23
C GLY A 44 2.68 22.67 -16.03
N ARG A 45 2.25 21.64 -15.32
CA ARG A 45 0.86 21.45 -14.88
C ARG A 45 0.77 21.80 -13.39
N LEU A 46 -0.33 22.39 -12.96
CA LEU A 46 -0.58 22.59 -11.54
C LEU A 46 -0.71 21.24 -10.82
N TRP A 47 -0.16 21.14 -9.61
CA TRP A 47 -0.29 19.95 -8.78
C TRP A 47 -1.76 19.50 -8.64
N SER A 48 -2.68 20.46 -8.45
CA SER A 48 -4.12 20.23 -8.36
C SER A 48 -4.72 19.51 -9.58
N SER A 49 -4.05 19.55 -10.74
CA SER A 49 -4.48 18.91 -11.99
C SER A 49 -3.80 17.55 -12.28
N VAL A 50 -2.86 17.14 -11.44
CA VAL A 50 -2.11 15.89 -11.63
C VAL A 50 -2.85 14.72 -10.99
N ASN A 51 -3.10 13.67 -11.77
CA ASN A 51 -3.71 12.44 -11.30
C ASN A 51 -3.25 11.25 -12.18
N PRO A 52 -2.72 10.17 -11.61
CA PRO A 52 -2.42 9.99 -10.18
C PRO A 52 -1.20 10.80 -9.71
N ILE A 53 -1.13 11.04 -8.39
CA ILE A 53 0.07 11.58 -7.73
C ILE A 53 0.85 10.40 -7.16
N GLU A 54 1.95 10.05 -7.79
CA GLU A 54 2.78 8.91 -7.41
C GLU A 54 3.69 9.22 -6.20
N GLU A 55 4.17 8.17 -5.53
CA GLU A 55 5.13 8.26 -4.43
C GLU A 55 6.38 9.06 -4.81
N SER A 56 6.96 8.76 -5.98
CA SER A 56 8.17 9.44 -6.49
C SER A 56 7.98 10.96 -6.61
N LEU A 57 6.79 11.39 -7.01
CA LEU A 57 6.45 12.81 -7.14
C LEU A 57 6.27 13.48 -5.77
N ARG A 58 5.68 12.78 -4.78
CA ARG A 58 5.60 13.28 -3.40
C ARG A 58 6.97 13.41 -2.75
N ILE A 59 7.86 12.44 -2.96
CA ILE A 59 9.26 12.52 -2.52
C ILE A 59 9.97 13.71 -3.16
N ASP A 60 9.75 13.94 -4.45
CA ASP A 60 10.36 15.09 -5.15
C ASP A 60 9.82 16.43 -4.61
N LEU A 61 8.52 16.52 -4.29
CA LEU A 61 7.94 17.70 -3.63
C LEU A 61 8.66 18.01 -2.31
N GLY A 62 8.86 17.00 -1.46
CA GLY A 62 9.61 17.17 -0.22
C GLY A 62 11.03 17.68 -0.44
N SER A 63 11.74 17.10 -1.41
CA SER A 63 13.11 17.50 -1.76
C SER A 63 13.17 18.95 -2.26
N LYS A 64 12.24 19.36 -3.13
CA LYS A 64 12.18 20.73 -3.68
C LYS A 64 11.79 21.74 -2.60
N THR A 65 10.85 21.41 -1.72
CA THR A 65 10.48 22.23 -0.55
C THR A 65 11.70 22.45 0.35
N SER A 66 12.50 21.42 0.60
CA SER A 66 13.71 21.53 1.41
C SER A 66 14.79 22.40 0.73
N LEU A 67 15.01 22.24 -0.58
CA LEU A 67 15.93 23.08 -1.35
C LEU A 67 15.51 24.55 -1.31
N LEU A 68 14.21 24.82 -1.47
CA LEU A 68 13.65 26.17 -1.36
C LEU A 68 13.91 26.78 0.01
N SER A 69 13.54 26.06 1.09
CA SER A 69 13.76 26.49 2.47
C SER A 69 15.25 26.79 2.75
N LYS A 70 16.16 25.94 2.22
CA LYS A 70 17.60 26.13 2.35
C LYS A 70 18.10 27.38 1.61
N SER A 71 17.53 27.65 0.43
CA SER A 71 17.88 28.84 -0.37
C SER A 71 17.41 30.13 0.31
N LEU A 72 16.25 30.11 0.96
CA LEU A 72 15.67 31.25 1.68
C LEU A 72 16.33 31.48 3.05
N GLU A 73 17.05 30.51 3.59
CA GLU A 73 17.60 30.57 4.97
C GLU A 73 18.58 31.75 5.19
N LYS A 74 19.30 32.14 4.13
CA LYS A 74 20.26 33.23 4.16
C LYS A 74 19.72 34.56 3.56
N PHE A 75 18.46 34.52 3.13
CA PHE A 75 17.84 35.70 2.54
C PHE A 75 17.30 36.61 3.63
N GLU A 76 17.64 37.89 3.60
CA GLU A 76 17.16 38.90 4.51
C GLU A 76 16.52 40.06 3.74
N HIS A 77 15.34 40.47 4.16
CA HIS A 77 14.64 41.60 3.60
C HIS A 77 13.82 42.34 4.66
N PRO A 78 13.83 43.67 4.75
CA PRO A 78 13.09 44.41 5.78
C PRO A 78 11.61 44.08 5.86
N PHE A 79 10.95 43.87 4.72
CA PHE A 79 9.53 43.54 4.62
C PHE A 79 9.20 42.10 5.01
N SER A 80 10.18 41.20 5.24
CA SER A 80 9.94 39.83 5.67
C SER A 80 9.38 39.72 7.10
N LYS A 81 9.57 40.76 7.90
CA LYS A 81 9.04 40.90 9.28
C LYS A 81 7.66 41.56 9.29
N ARG A 82 6.79 41.21 8.33
CA ARG A 82 5.39 41.66 8.32
C ARG A 82 4.69 41.25 9.61
N ASN A 83 3.87 42.13 10.16
CA ASN A 83 3.32 41.91 11.48
C ASN A 83 2.22 40.83 11.51
N ILE A 84 1.42 40.67 10.47
CA ILE A 84 0.31 39.69 10.46
C ILE A 84 0.06 39.22 9.02
N ILE A 85 0.24 37.90 8.80
CA ILE A 85 -0.26 37.20 7.62
C ILE A 85 -1.20 36.11 8.10
N ASP A 86 -2.45 36.11 7.61
CA ASP A 86 -3.49 35.16 8.03
C ASP A 86 -3.09 33.69 7.81
N TRP A 87 -2.29 33.43 6.76
CA TRP A 87 -1.84 32.11 6.37
C TRP A 87 -0.65 31.57 7.19
N ASP A 88 0.06 32.43 7.92
CA ASP A 88 1.19 31.99 8.75
C ASP A 88 0.69 31.19 9.94
N ILE A 89 1.12 29.94 10.04
CA ILE A 89 0.77 29.02 11.16
C ILE A 89 1.13 29.67 12.51
N SER A 90 2.18 30.47 12.59
CA SER A 90 2.58 31.14 13.84
C SER A 90 1.52 32.11 14.38
N ASN A 91 0.67 32.61 13.50
CA ASN A 91 -0.40 33.56 13.82
C ASN A 91 -1.80 32.94 13.77
N SER A 92 -1.90 31.62 13.57
CA SER A 92 -3.14 30.91 13.24
C SER A 92 -4.22 30.91 14.32
N LEU A 93 -3.96 31.40 15.54
CA LEU A 93 -4.94 31.37 16.62
C LEU A 93 -6.14 32.30 16.42
N TRP A 94 -6.11 33.23 15.45
CA TRP A 94 -7.28 34.03 15.06
C TRP A 94 -8.48 33.19 14.63
N VAL A 95 -8.25 31.96 14.15
CA VAL A 95 -9.33 31.02 13.75
C VAL A 95 -10.28 30.71 14.91
N GLU A 96 -9.84 30.87 16.15
CA GLU A 96 -10.65 30.58 17.35
C GLU A 96 -11.91 31.43 17.43
N GLU A 97 -11.88 32.66 16.92
CA GLU A 97 -13.01 33.58 16.90
C GLU A 97 -14.17 33.07 16.03
N TYR A 98 -13.88 32.18 15.10
CA TYR A 98 -14.87 31.69 14.12
C TYR A 98 -15.36 30.26 14.42
N ILE A 99 -14.84 29.57 15.46
CA ILE A 99 -15.17 28.17 15.75
C ILE A 99 -16.68 27.97 15.97
N ASP A 100 -17.33 28.88 16.63
CA ASP A 100 -18.74 28.74 16.97
C ASP A 100 -19.69 28.87 15.76
N SER A 101 -19.20 29.32 14.61
CA SER A 101 -19.94 29.36 13.35
C SER A 101 -20.04 28.00 12.65
N PHE A 102 -19.31 26.98 13.10
CA PHE A 102 -19.31 25.63 12.53
C PHE A 102 -20.28 24.69 13.27
N ASP A 103 -20.74 23.65 12.58
CA ASP A 103 -21.50 22.55 13.20
C ASP A 103 -20.68 21.82 14.30
N LEU A 104 -21.38 21.09 15.18
CA LEU A 104 -20.76 20.44 16.34
C LEU A 104 -19.62 19.49 15.99
N LYS A 105 -19.76 18.72 14.88
CA LYS A 105 -18.74 17.75 14.47
C LYS A 105 -17.47 18.45 13.99
N LYS A 106 -17.61 19.44 13.13
CA LYS A 106 -16.50 20.26 12.63
C LYS A 106 -15.85 21.04 13.76
N ARG A 107 -16.65 21.65 14.64
CA ARG A 107 -16.19 22.38 15.82
C ARG A 107 -15.31 21.53 16.72
N LYS A 108 -15.66 20.26 16.96
CA LYS A 108 -14.85 19.33 17.78
C LYS A 108 -13.47 19.10 17.15
N ILE A 109 -13.41 18.91 15.84
CA ILE A 109 -12.14 18.72 15.13
C ILE A 109 -11.27 19.97 15.24
N LEU A 110 -11.82 21.16 14.94
CA LEU A 110 -11.09 22.43 15.02
C LEU A 110 -10.55 22.67 16.42
N LYS A 111 -11.38 22.53 17.46
CA LYS A 111 -10.99 22.72 18.88
C LYS A 111 -9.86 21.80 19.29
N ASN A 112 -9.83 20.54 18.82
CA ASN A 112 -8.77 19.60 19.12
C ASN A 112 -7.41 20.11 18.63
N PHE A 113 -7.30 20.49 17.34
CA PHE A 113 -6.04 21.00 16.79
C PHE A 113 -5.59 22.31 17.45
N ILE A 114 -6.49 23.24 17.67
CA ILE A 114 -6.21 24.52 18.32
C ILE A 114 -5.71 24.32 19.76
N THR A 115 -6.38 23.45 20.53
CA THR A 115 -5.97 23.14 21.91
C THR A 115 -4.58 22.51 21.93
N ASN A 116 -4.31 21.54 21.07
CA ASN A 116 -3.00 20.90 20.95
C ASN A 116 -1.91 21.91 20.51
N PHE A 117 -2.25 22.84 19.61
CA PHE A 117 -1.32 23.89 19.20
C PHE A 117 -0.98 24.83 20.37
N LYS A 118 -1.97 25.24 21.16
CA LYS A 118 -1.77 26.07 22.36
C LYS A 118 -0.87 25.37 23.40
N ILE A 119 -1.09 24.08 23.66
CA ILE A 119 -0.26 23.28 24.57
C ILE A 119 1.19 23.23 24.08
N ASN A 120 1.40 23.10 22.79
CA ASN A 120 2.72 22.97 22.17
C ASN A 120 3.37 24.31 21.79
N LEU A 121 2.69 25.44 21.97
CA LEU A 121 3.16 26.76 21.58
C LEU A 121 4.54 27.13 22.17
N PRO A 122 4.87 26.80 23.43
CA PRO A 122 6.20 27.06 23.98
C PRO A 122 7.33 26.29 23.29
N LYS A 123 7.06 25.06 22.86
CA LYS A 123 7.96 24.23 22.04
C LYS A 123 8.12 24.81 20.64
N TYR A 124 7.00 25.12 19.99
CA TYR A 124 6.94 25.66 18.65
C TYR A 124 7.70 26.99 18.52
N LYS A 125 7.55 27.92 19.49
CA LYS A 125 8.25 29.20 19.48
C LYS A 125 9.78 29.08 19.54
N LYS A 126 10.31 27.96 20.03
CA LYS A 126 11.75 27.66 20.11
C LYS A 126 12.34 27.11 18.81
N LEU A 127 11.51 26.72 17.85
CA LEU A 127 11.97 26.17 16.58
C LEU A 127 12.72 27.24 15.77
N LYS A 128 13.64 26.77 14.92
CA LYS A 128 14.43 27.62 14.02
C LYS A 128 13.52 28.42 13.09
N LYS A 129 13.81 29.72 12.97
CA LYS A 129 13.14 30.65 12.07
C LYS A 129 14.01 31.02 10.89
N SER A 130 13.39 31.27 9.75
CA SER A 130 13.99 31.85 8.54
C SER A 130 12.88 32.54 7.73
N ILE A 131 13.25 33.17 6.62
CA ILE A 131 12.26 33.50 5.62
C ILE A 131 11.77 32.19 5.02
N ILE A 132 10.47 32.03 4.92
CA ILE A 132 9.76 30.88 4.36
C ILE A 132 8.86 31.35 3.23
N HIS A 133 8.50 30.43 2.32
CA HIS A 133 7.56 30.70 1.22
C HIS A 133 6.16 30.97 1.76
N ASN A 134 5.74 30.18 2.78
CA ASN A 134 4.49 30.28 3.52
C ASN A 134 3.22 29.92 2.74
N ASP A 135 3.26 29.66 1.43
CA ASP A 135 2.09 29.29 0.63
C ASP A 135 2.39 28.25 -0.46
N ILE A 136 3.02 27.13 -0.07
CA ILE A 136 3.29 25.97 -0.94
C ILE A 136 2.01 25.15 -1.08
N ASN A 137 1.00 25.73 -1.74
CA ASN A 137 -0.29 25.09 -1.99
C ASN A 137 -0.30 24.39 -3.37
N ASP A 138 -1.35 23.63 -3.65
CA ASP A 138 -1.52 22.81 -4.86
C ASP A 138 -1.66 23.63 -6.17
N ASN A 139 -1.89 24.94 -6.10
CA ASN A 139 -1.89 25.86 -7.24
C ASN A 139 -0.56 26.61 -7.41
N ASN A 140 0.33 26.55 -6.42
CA ASN A 140 1.66 27.16 -6.46
C ASN A 140 2.78 26.15 -6.76
N ILE A 141 2.43 24.86 -6.94
CA ILE A 141 3.36 23.80 -7.32
C ILE A 141 3.15 23.43 -8.77
N LEU A 142 4.19 23.56 -9.60
CA LEU A 142 4.21 23.15 -10.98
C LEU A 142 4.91 21.80 -11.15
N VAL A 143 4.27 20.91 -11.89
CA VAL A 143 4.74 19.57 -12.25
C VAL A 143 5.05 19.52 -13.73
N SER A 144 6.12 18.86 -14.14
CA SER A 144 6.51 18.73 -15.54
C SER A 144 5.40 18.13 -16.41
N ASN A 145 5.47 18.40 -17.73
CA ASN A 145 4.47 17.90 -18.69
C ASN A 145 4.67 16.44 -19.05
N GLU A 146 5.75 15.80 -18.63
CA GLU A 146 5.99 14.37 -18.83
C GLU A 146 4.90 13.55 -18.17
N LYS A 147 4.41 12.53 -18.90
CA LYS A 147 3.39 11.63 -18.40
C LYS A 147 3.96 10.49 -17.54
N LEU A 148 5.17 10.08 -17.86
CA LEU A 148 5.92 9.06 -17.14
C LEU A 148 6.97 9.71 -16.26
N ASN A 149 7.02 9.35 -14.97
CA ASN A 149 7.97 9.88 -13.98
C ASN A 149 8.00 11.43 -13.91
N PRO A 150 6.85 12.11 -13.76
CA PRO A 150 6.80 13.57 -13.67
C PRO A 150 7.61 14.07 -12.48
N LYS A 151 8.15 15.28 -12.61
CA LYS A 151 8.99 15.95 -11.59
C LYS A 151 8.39 17.30 -11.22
N ILE A 152 8.72 17.80 -10.03
CA ILE A 152 8.41 19.18 -9.68
C ILE A 152 9.28 20.11 -10.51
N SER A 153 8.65 20.88 -11.39
CA SER A 153 9.32 21.88 -12.23
C SER A 153 9.65 23.14 -11.43
N SER A 154 8.71 23.59 -10.60
CA SER A 154 8.86 24.83 -9.84
C SER A 154 7.87 24.94 -8.69
N ILE A 155 8.20 25.79 -7.72
CA ILE A 155 7.29 26.37 -6.73
C ILE A 155 7.24 27.88 -7.02
N ILE A 156 6.03 28.42 -7.19
CA ILE A 156 5.79 29.80 -7.65
C ILE A 156 5.03 30.60 -6.60
N ASP A 157 4.91 31.91 -6.81
CA ASP A 157 4.17 32.86 -5.97
C ASP A 157 4.73 33.07 -4.56
N PHE A 158 5.78 33.88 -4.49
CA PHE A 158 6.44 34.28 -3.23
C PHE A 158 5.74 35.47 -2.53
N GLY A 159 4.50 35.78 -2.91
CA GLY A 159 3.75 36.94 -2.37
C GLY A 159 3.58 36.93 -0.86
N ASP A 160 3.41 35.73 -0.29
CA ASP A 160 3.16 35.51 1.15
C ASP A 160 4.40 35.14 1.98
N SER A 161 5.61 35.32 1.40
CA SER A 161 6.85 35.01 2.11
C SER A 161 7.01 35.85 3.38
N VAL A 162 7.40 35.20 4.48
CA VAL A 162 7.44 35.79 5.82
C VAL A 162 8.57 35.19 6.67
N PHE A 163 9.03 35.89 7.68
CA PHE A 163 9.97 35.37 8.66
C PHE A 163 9.23 34.59 9.75
N SER A 164 9.23 33.25 9.63
CA SER A 164 8.50 32.35 10.51
C SER A 164 9.30 31.07 10.78
N GLN A 165 8.71 30.09 11.46
CA GLN A 165 9.35 28.80 11.73
C GLN A 165 9.57 28.04 10.41
N LYS A 166 10.83 27.63 10.16
CA LYS A 166 11.26 26.96 8.93
C LYS A 166 10.42 25.72 8.58
N ILE A 167 10.00 24.97 9.60
CA ILE A 167 9.20 23.73 9.45
C ILE A 167 7.82 23.99 8.86
N ASN A 168 7.30 25.23 8.89
CA ASN A 168 5.98 25.55 8.38
C ASN A 168 5.86 25.29 6.87
N ASP A 169 6.92 25.54 6.08
CA ASP A 169 6.90 25.23 4.65
C ASP A 169 6.69 23.75 4.38
N LEU A 170 7.32 22.87 5.18
CA LEU A 170 7.07 21.44 5.08
C LEU A 170 5.64 21.08 5.50
N ALA A 171 5.15 21.67 6.60
CA ALA A 171 3.77 21.43 7.05
C ALA A 171 2.73 21.85 5.99
N ILE A 172 2.96 22.97 5.33
CA ILE A 172 2.09 23.48 4.25
C ILE A 172 2.17 22.58 3.03
N ALA A 173 3.38 22.22 2.57
CA ALA A 173 3.57 21.31 1.45
C ALA A 173 2.91 19.94 1.71
N CYS A 174 3.02 19.40 2.93
CA CYS A 174 2.30 18.20 3.33
C CYS A 174 0.78 18.40 3.26
N SER A 175 0.24 19.50 3.82
CA SER A 175 -1.21 19.76 3.86
C SER A 175 -1.86 19.72 2.48
N TYR A 176 -1.21 20.27 1.47
CA TYR A 176 -1.73 20.30 0.09
C TYR A 176 -1.27 19.12 -0.76
N GLY A 177 -0.06 18.60 -0.49
CA GLY A 177 0.51 17.48 -1.22
C GLY A 177 -0.19 16.13 -1.00
N ILE A 178 -0.96 16.00 0.11
CA ILE A 178 -1.67 14.77 0.47
C ILE A 178 -3.19 14.87 0.31
N MET A 179 -3.72 15.96 -0.23
CA MET A 179 -5.15 16.08 -0.50
C MET A 179 -5.63 14.95 -1.44
N ASN A 180 -6.86 14.49 -1.20
CA ASN A 180 -7.52 13.41 -1.95
C ASN A 180 -6.87 12.01 -1.83
N LEU A 181 -5.86 11.82 -0.99
CA LEU A 181 -5.30 10.50 -0.71
C LEU A 181 -6.23 9.69 0.22
N ASN A 182 -6.27 8.39 0.02
CA ASN A 182 -6.97 7.47 0.91
C ASN A 182 -6.17 7.29 2.23
N ASP A 183 -4.86 7.14 2.13
CA ASP A 183 -3.93 7.11 3.26
C ASP A 183 -3.06 8.38 3.23
N PRO A 184 -3.50 9.46 3.90
CA PRO A 184 -2.75 10.72 3.92
C PRO A 184 -1.46 10.64 4.75
N LEU A 185 -1.38 9.74 5.76
CA LEU A 185 -0.17 9.58 6.56
C LEU A 185 0.98 9.00 5.73
N ALA A 186 0.71 7.95 4.96
CA ALA A 186 1.70 7.37 4.04
C ALA A 186 2.20 8.42 3.05
N GLY A 187 1.29 9.18 2.42
CA GLY A 187 1.69 10.26 1.50
C GLY A 187 2.49 11.37 2.17
N CYS A 188 2.19 11.70 3.43
CA CYS A 188 2.97 12.66 4.21
C CYS A 188 4.39 12.14 4.49
N CYS A 189 4.53 10.87 4.82
CA CYS A 189 5.82 10.20 5.01
C CYS A 189 6.73 10.29 3.78
N ASP A 190 6.18 10.19 2.57
CA ASP A 190 6.92 10.34 1.33
C ASP A 190 7.52 11.76 1.20
N ILE A 191 6.70 12.79 1.44
CA ILE A 191 7.13 14.20 1.40
C ILE A 191 8.20 14.46 2.44
N ILE A 192 8.01 13.98 3.69
CA ILE A 192 8.97 14.11 4.78
C ILE A 192 10.30 13.42 4.44
N SER A 193 10.24 12.21 3.90
CA SER A 193 11.41 11.47 3.43
C SER A 193 12.21 12.29 2.40
N GLY A 194 11.50 12.87 1.41
CA GLY A 194 12.11 13.73 0.41
C GLY A 194 12.76 14.98 1.02
N TYR A 195 12.10 15.65 1.93
CA TYR A 195 12.63 16.82 2.63
C TYR A 195 13.89 16.47 3.44
N ASN A 196 13.86 15.39 4.19
CA ASN A 196 14.95 14.95 5.05
C ASN A 196 16.21 14.54 4.26
N LYS A 197 16.08 14.11 3.00
CA LYS A 197 17.23 13.84 2.12
C LYS A 197 18.11 15.06 1.87
N VAL A 198 17.54 16.28 1.94
CA VAL A 198 18.22 17.55 1.65
C VAL A 198 18.56 18.32 2.93
N SER A 199 17.64 18.35 3.90
CA SER A 199 17.82 19.01 5.20
C SER A 199 17.27 18.14 6.30
N ILE A 200 18.12 17.78 7.25
CA ILE A 200 17.72 16.95 8.40
C ILE A 200 16.67 17.68 9.22
N ILE A 201 15.60 16.96 9.52
CA ILE A 201 14.51 17.42 10.41
C ILE A 201 14.85 16.90 11.82
N ASN A 202 14.87 17.77 12.79
CA ASN A 202 15.15 17.37 14.17
C ASN A 202 13.89 16.79 14.86
N ASP A 203 14.13 16.06 15.94
CA ASP A 203 13.08 15.32 16.65
C ASP A 203 11.98 16.23 17.24
N SER A 204 12.34 17.44 17.68
CA SER A 204 11.38 18.43 18.17
C SER A 204 10.46 18.96 17.07
N GLU A 205 10.96 19.11 15.84
CA GLU A 205 10.16 19.47 14.65
C GLU A 205 9.21 18.33 14.26
N LEU A 206 9.71 17.08 14.20
CA LEU A 206 8.89 15.90 13.91
C LEU A 206 7.73 15.74 14.90
N SER A 207 7.98 15.99 16.20
CA SER A 207 6.96 15.85 17.25
C SER A 207 5.80 16.84 17.14
N LEU A 208 5.98 17.94 16.42
CA LEU A 208 4.97 18.98 16.22
C LEU A 208 4.26 18.89 14.87
N LEU A 209 4.85 18.18 13.89
CA LEU A 209 4.48 18.27 12.50
C LEU A 209 3.02 17.84 12.25
N HIS A 210 2.51 16.77 12.91
CA HIS A 210 1.12 16.36 12.82
C HIS A 210 0.16 17.53 13.16
N ASN A 211 0.43 18.23 14.25
CA ASN A 211 -0.40 19.35 14.66
C ASN A 211 -0.26 20.57 13.71
N LEU A 212 0.94 20.86 13.21
CA LEU A 212 1.19 21.97 12.28
C LEU A 212 0.46 21.76 10.95
N ILE A 213 0.45 20.54 10.40
CA ILE A 213 -0.33 20.17 9.22
C ILE A 213 -1.82 20.40 9.50
N GLY A 214 -2.32 19.92 10.63
CA GLY A 214 -3.71 20.13 11.05
C GLY A 214 -4.05 21.63 11.18
N MET A 215 -3.18 22.43 11.80
CA MET A 215 -3.41 23.88 11.92
C MET A 215 -3.44 24.61 10.58
N ARG A 216 -2.60 24.23 9.59
CA ARG A 216 -2.70 24.78 8.23
C ARG A 216 -4.05 24.47 7.60
N LEU A 217 -4.56 23.25 7.75
CA LEU A 217 -5.89 22.86 7.27
C LEU A 217 -6.99 23.63 8.01
N VAL A 218 -6.87 23.80 9.33
CA VAL A 218 -7.80 24.63 10.15
C VAL A 218 -7.86 26.06 9.62
N VAL A 219 -6.73 26.68 9.32
CA VAL A 219 -6.66 28.02 8.70
C VAL A 219 -7.36 28.02 7.35
N SER A 220 -7.08 27.04 6.48
CA SER A 220 -7.69 26.93 5.15
C SER A 220 -9.20 26.84 5.20
N VAL A 221 -9.76 25.93 6.01
CA VAL A 221 -11.22 25.74 6.09
C VAL A 221 -11.93 26.92 6.75
N THR A 222 -11.28 27.58 7.73
CA THR A 222 -11.84 28.77 8.39
C THR A 222 -11.87 29.95 7.44
N LYS A 223 -10.79 30.17 6.66
CA LYS A 223 -10.76 31.25 5.67
C LYS A 223 -11.78 31.03 4.56
N SER A 224 -11.91 29.79 4.06
CA SER A 224 -12.95 29.45 3.08
C SER A 224 -14.36 29.71 3.62
N HIS A 225 -14.61 29.40 4.90
CA HIS A 225 -15.89 29.70 5.54
C HIS A 225 -16.18 31.22 5.57
N ILE A 226 -15.19 32.02 5.96
CA ILE A 226 -15.30 33.49 5.98
C ILE A 226 -15.56 34.03 4.57
N ASN A 227 -14.80 33.56 3.57
CA ASN A 227 -14.93 33.97 2.19
C ASN A 227 -16.31 33.62 1.61
N ARG A 228 -16.87 32.46 1.97
CA ARG A 228 -18.24 32.06 1.58
C ARG A 228 -19.28 33.04 2.05
N VAL A 229 -19.12 33.59 3.26
CA VAL A 229 -20.05 34.59 3.82
C VAL A 229 -19.86 35.94 3.14
N LYS A 230 -18.62 36.36 2.87
CA LYS A 230 -18.30 37.65 2.26
C LYS A 230 -18.56 37.72 0.76
N GLU A 231 -18.18 36.67 0.05
CA GLU A 231 -18.21 36.59 -1.42
C GLU A 231 -18.82 35.27 -1.91
N PRO A 232 -20.12 35.03 -1.69
CA PRO A 232 -20.77 33.73 -1.94
C PRO A 232 -20.72 33.30 -3.42
N ASN A 233 -20.56 34.24 -4.35
CA ASN A 233 -20.51 33.98 -5.78
C ASN A 233 -19.10 33.71 -6.32
N ASN A 234 -18.06 33.92 -5.53
CA ASN A 234 -16.68 33.69 -5.92
C ASN A 234 -16.29 32.23 -5.72
N ARG A 235 -16.55 31.40 -6.73
CA ARG A 235 -16.26 29.95 -6.68
C ARG A 235 -14.77 29.64 -6.53
N TYR A 236 -13.88 30.51 -6.99
CA TYR A 236 -12.45 30.31 -6.89
C TYR A 236 -11.97 30.22 -5.44
N LEU A 237 -12.50 31.05 -4.56
CA LEU A 237 -12.15 31.05 -3.13
C LEU A 237 -12.64 29.80 -2.36
N LEU A 238 -13.49 28.99 -2.99
CA LEU A 238 -14.11 27.81 -2.38
C LEU A 238 -13.60 26.47 -2.93
N ILE A 239 -12.74 26.48 -3.95
CA ILE A 239 -12.27 25.26 -4.65
C ILE A 239 -11.63 24.26 -3.68
N SER A 240 -10.77 24.72 -2.79
CA SER A 240 -10.04 23.87 -1.85
C SER A 240 -10.82 23.51 -0.58
N GLU A 241 -12.02 24.04 -0.38
CA GLU A 241 -12.75 23.86 0.89
C GLU A 241 -13.14 22.41 1.16
N LYS A 242 -13.76 21.74 0.19
CA LYS A 242 -14.18 20.35 0.36
C LYS A 242 -12.99 19.41 0.52
N PRO A 243 -11.94 19.44 -0.34
CA PRO A 243 -10.75 18.61 -0.16
C PRO A 243 -10.05 18.86 1.20
N ALA A 244 -9.99 20.11 1.66
CA ALA A 244 -9.39 20.42 2.96
C ALA A 244 -10.20 19.86 4.14
N TRP A 245 -11.55 19.90 4.08
CA TRP A 245 -12.39 19.28 5.11
C TRP A 245 -12.29 17.74 5.09
N ASP A 246 -12.29 17.13 3.92
CA ASP A 246 -12.16 15.69 3.77
C ASP A 246 -10.81 15.21 4.34
N LEU A 247 -9.73 15.93 4.03
CA LEU A 247 -8.41 15.65 4.59
C LEU A 247 -8.37 15.92 6.11
N LEU A 248 -8.86 17.06 6.59
CA LEU A 248 -8.84 17.42 8.01
C LEU A 248 -9.62 16.39 8.85
N SER A 249 -10.72 15.88 8.31
CA SER A 249 -11.51 14.84 8.96
C SER A 249 -10.71 13.52 9.07
N LYS A 250 -10.07 13.06 7.99
CA LYS A 250 -9.18 11.88 8.01
C LYS A 250 -7.98 12.11 8.93
N TRP A 251 -7.34 13.28 8.85
CA TRP A 251 -6.17 13.64 9.64
C TRP A 251 -6.44 13.67 11.14
N SER A 252 -7.63 14.11 11.54
CA SER A 252 -8.06 14.12 12.94
C SER A 252 -8.25 12.73 13.57
N GLN A 253 -8.37 11.69 12.74
CA GLN A 253 -8.48 10.29 13.19
C GLN A 253 -7.12 9.61 13.33
N ILE A 254 -6.06 10.20 12.78
CA ILE A 254 -4.71 9.66 12.90
C ILE A 254 -4.18 10.00 14.29
N ASN A 255 -3.78 8.97 15.05
CA ASN A 255 -3.12 9.16 16.33
C ASN A 255 -1.82 9.97 16.15
N SER A 256 -1.68 11.06 16.87
CA SER A 256 -0.56 11.99 16.72
C SER A 256 0.78 11.39 17.14
N GLU A 257 0.78 10.47 18.11
CA GLU A 257 1.97 9.75 18.56
C GLU A 257 2.40 8.73 17.48
N TYR A 258 1.46 8.00 16.88
CA TYR A 258 1.75 7.10 15.76
C TYR A 258 2.29 7.88 14.55
N ALA A 259 1.69 9.02 14.21
CA ALA A 259 2.18 9.89 13.15
C ALA A 259 3.63 10.33 13.40
N TYR A 260 3.95 10.74 14.64
CA TYR A 260 5.32 11.09 15.02
C TYR A 260 6.29 9.92 14.82
N TYR A 261 5.91 8.68 15.19
CA TYR A 261 6.73 7.49 14.97
C TYR A 261 6.93 7.19 13.48
N ALA A 262 5.88 7.34 12.67
CA ALA A 262 5.97 7.20 11.21
C ALA A 262 6.90 8.27 10.58
N PHE A 263 6.82 9.51 11.05
CA PHE A 263 7.70 10.60 10.61
C PHE A 263 9.18 10.34 10.96
N ARG A 264 9.45 9.86 12.18
CA ARG A 264 10.80 9.45 12.58
C ARG A 264 11.35 8.38 11.64
N LYS A 265 10.53 7.37 11.34
CA LYS A 265 10.94 6.28 10.44
C LYS A 265 11.23 6.78 9.02
N SER A 266 10.43 7.71 8.50
CA SER A 266 10.66 8.37 7.21
C SER A 266 11.98 9.15 7.17
N CYS A 267 12.45 9.59 8.32
CA CYS A 267 13.75 10.24 8.50
C CYS A 267 14.90 9.25 8.80
N LYS A 268 14.68 7.93 8.68
CA LYS A 268 15.64 6.85 8.96
C LYS A 268 16.05 6.76 10.44
N LEU A 269 15.25 7.26 11.34
CA LEU A 269 15.40 7.08 12.79
C LEU A 269 14.61 5.84 13.24
N ASP A 270 14.95 5.28 14.40
CA ASP A 270 14.03 4.32 15.04
C ASP A 270 12.68 4.99 15.29
N ALA A 271 11.59 4.30 14.97
CA ALA A 271 10.25 4.86 15.16
C ALA A 271 10.03 5.25 16.63
N HIS A 272 10.22 4.31 17.56
CA HIS A 272 10.13 4.61 18.99
C HIS A 272 11.50 5.03 19.55
N PRO A 273 11.60 6.20 20.25
CA PRO A 273 12.88 6.71 20.76
C PRO A 273 13.62 5.78 21.74
N ASN A 274 12.88 4.93 22.46
CA ASN A 274 13.46 4.00 23.44
C ASN A 274 13.69 2.58 22.90
N LYS A 275 13.53 2.33 21.62
CA LYS A 275 13.72 0.99 21.04
C LYS A 275 15.11 0.42 21.34
N GLU A 276 16.15 1.20 21.11
CA GLU A 276 17.52 0.78 21.36
C GLU A 276 17.79 0.46 22.84
N ASN A 277 17.28 1.33 23.74
CA ASN A 277 17.41 1.13 25.19
C ASN A 277 16.70 -0.14 25.65
N PHE A 278 15.48 -0.38 25.15
CA PHE A 278 14.72 -1.61 25.41
C PHE A 278 15.47 -2.83 24.90
N SER A 279 15.95 -2.81 23.66
CA SER A 279 16.65 -3.94 23.04
C SER A 279 17.93 -4.30 23.80
N LYS A 280 18.72 -3.32 24.23
CA LYS A 280 19.92 -3.52 25.05
C LYS A 280 19.60 -4.10 26.42
N TRP A 281 18.49 -3.71 27.01
CA TRP A 281 18.08 -4.22 28.31
C TRP A 281 17.57 -5.64 28.22
N ILE A 282 16.61 -5.94 27.33
CA ILE A 282 15.92 -7.23 27.25
C ILE A 282 16.86 -8.39 26.90
N ILE A 283 17.90 -8.15 26.12
CA ILE A 283 18.90 -9.17 25.77
C ILE A 283 19.68 -9.67 27.00
N ASN A 284 19.81 -8.84 28.05
CA ASN A 284 20.50 -9.20 29.26
C ASN A 284 19.62 -9.90 30.30
N GLU A 285 18.29 -9.86 30.12
CA GLU A 285 17.35 -10.54 31.01
C GLU A 285 17.45 -12.07 30.82
N LYS A 286 17.39 -12.79 31.96
CA LYS A 286 17.39 -14.26 31.98
C LYS A 286 15.96 -14.73 32.22
N ILE A 287 15.26 -15.09 31.17
CA ILE A 287 13.88 -15.55 31.19
C ILE A 287 13.80 -16.81 30.35
N SER A 288 13.16 -17.83 30.90
CA SER A 288 12.89 -19.09 30.23
C SER A 288 11.41 -19.18 29.82
N ILE A 289 11.08 -20.16 29.01
CA ILE A 289 9.68 -20.43 28.64
C ILE A 289 8.85 -20.91 29.84
N GLN A 290 9.49 -21.52 30.86
CA GLN A 290 8.85 -21.93 32.11
C GLN A 290 8.48 -20.75 33.01
N ASP A 291 9.16 -19.62 32.89
CA ASP A 291 8.73 -18.38 33.53
C ASP A 291 7.36 -17.92 33.00
N LEU A 292 7.04 -18.17 31.72
CA LEU A 292 5.75 -17.85 31.10
C LEU A 292 4.70 -18.94 31.34
N PHE A 293 5.09 -20.23 31.18
CA PHE A 293 4.23 -21.39 31.33
C PHE A 293 4.75 -22.32 32.42
N PRO A 294 4.37 -22.13 33.71
CA PRO A 294 4.98 -22.82 34.83
C PRO A 294 4.77 -24.32 34.83
N GLU A 295 3.72 -24.80 34.15
CA GLU A 295 3.36 -26.22 34.10
C GLU A 295 3.97 -26.95 32.90
N ILE A 296 4.72 -26.26 32.04
CA ILE A 296 5.30 -26.82 30.82
C ILE A 296 6.77 -27.18 31.05
N GLU A 297 7.08 -28.46 31.02
CA GLU A 297 8.46 -28.98 31.16
C GLU A 297 9.31 -28.84 29.90
N LYS A 298 8.67 -28.72 28.72
CA LYS A 298 9.32 -28.60 27.42
C LYS A 298 10.03 -27.27 27.28
N SER A 299 11.24 -27.27 26.68
CA SER A 299 12.04 -26.06 26.47
C SER A 299 12.37 -25.79 25.00
N GLU A 300 12.16 -26.79 24.12
CA GLU A 300 12.40 -26.67 22.69
C GLU A 300 11.15 -26.23 21.94
N PHE A 301 11.37 -25.50 20.85
CA PHE A 301 10.29 -25.02 20.00
C PHE A 301 10.25 -25.76 18.66
N TYR A 302 9.07 -25.91 18.12
CA TYR A 302 8.82 -26.23 16.73
C TYR A 302 8.18 -25.01 16.08
N LYS A 303 8.87 -24.37 15.14
CA LYS A 303 8.34 -23.24 14.41
C LYS A 303 7.23 -23.71 13.47
N ILE A 304 6.02 -23.27 13.73
CA ILE A 304 4.88 -23.47 12.83
C ILE A 304 4.92 -22.37 11.76
N ASP A 305 4.67 -22.75 10.53
CA ASP A 305 4.58 -21.82 9.40
C ASP A 305 3.09 -21.58 9.03
N LEU A 306 2.59 -20.40 9.38
CA LEU A 306 1.25 -19.92 9.01
C LEU A 306 1.32 -18.81 7.97
N SER A 307 2.48 -18.64 7.32
CA SER A 307 2.66 -17.60 6.31
C SER A 307 1.71 -17.79 5.11
N VAL A 308 1.51 -16.73 4.37
CA VAL A 308 0.72 -16.76 3.11
C VAL A 308 1.26 -17.79 2.12
N GLU A 309 2.57 -18.07 2.15
CA GLU A 309 3.25 -19.06 1.30
C GLU A 309 3.07 -20.50 1.77
N SER A 310 2.60 -20.71 3.00
CA SER A 310 2.52 -22.03 3.60
C SER A 310 1.49 -22.93 2.90
N GLU A 311 1.96 -24.02 2.31
CA GLU A 311 1.08 -25.06 1.76
C GLU A 311 0.33 -25.82 2.88
N TRP A 312 0.93 -25.84 4.10
CA TRP A 312 0.38 -26.57 5.23
C TRP A 312 -0.99 -26.04 5.69
N ILE A 313 -1.21 -24.72 5.63
CA ILE A 313 -2.50 -24.11 6.03
C ILE A 313 -3.65 -24.50 5.09
N GLY A 314 -3.35 -24.85 3.83
CA GLY A 314 -4.36 -25.19 2.82
C GLY A 314 -5.05 -23.99 2.19
N GLY A 315 -6.21 -24.23 1.56
CA GLY A 315 -7.03 -23.18 0.95
C GLY A 315 -7.95 -22.50 1.99
N ARG A 316 -8.67 -21.46 1.52
CA ARG A 316 -9.55 -20.65 2.38
C ARG A 316 -10.57 -21.48 3.15
N SER A 317 -11.23 -22.46 2.53
CA SER A 317 -12.20 -23.33 3.18
C SER A 317 -11.62 -24.14 4.35
N GLU A 318 -10.33 -24.49 4.29
CA GLU A 318 -9.64 -25.20 5.38
C GLU A 318 -9.24 -24.25 6.51
N ILE A 319 -8.88 -23.00 6.17
CA ILE A 319 -8.51 -21.95 7.13
C ILE A 319 -9.74 -21.48 7.93
N GLU A 320 -10.87 -21.32 7.26
CA GLU A 320 -12.12 -20.85 7.88
C GLU A 320 -12.83 -21.94 8.71
N ASN A 321 -12.57 -23.20 8.40
CA ASN A 321 -13.12 -24.32 9.17
C ASN A 321 -12.27 -24.61 10.41
N LEU A 322 -12.73 -24.13 11.57
CA LEU A 322 -11.99 -24.22 12.82
C LEU A 322 -11.69 -25.66 13.24
N ASP A 323 -12.61 -26.59 12.99
CA ASP A 323 -12.41 -28.01 13.36
C ASP A 323 -11.29 -28.65 12.52
N ILE A 324 -11.22 -28.32 11.24
CA ILE A 324 -10.13 -28.76 10.35
C ILE A 324 -8.81 -28.15 10.80
N PHE A 325 -8.81 -26.86 11.08
CA PHE A 325 -7.59 -26.15 11.50
C PHE A 325 -7.10 -26.69 12.86
N GLN A 326 -7.98 -26.87 13.83
CA GLN A 326 -7.66 -27.47 15.12
C GLN A 326 -7.10 -28.89 14.97
N PHE A 327 -7.72 -29.74 14.15
CA PHE A 327 -7.22 -31.08 13.88
C PHE A 327 -5.79 -31.08 13.29
N LYS A 328 -5.50 -30.12 12.39
CA LYS A 328 -4.15 -29.95 11.85
C LYS A 328 -3.14 -29.56 12.95
N ILE A 329 -3.49 -28.61 13.82
CA ILE A 329 -2.65 -28.20 14.96
C ILE A 329 -2.38 -29.40 15.89
N GLU A 330 -3.41 -30.13 16.30
CA GLU A 330 -3.27 -31.28 17.18
C GLU A 330 -2.41 -32.41 16.56
N THR A 331 -2.57 -32.65 15.27
CA THR A 331 -1.76 -33.61 14.53
C THR A 331 -0.29 -33.20 14.56
N LEU A 332 -0.01 -31.91 14.37
CA LEU A 332 1.34 -31.37 14.40
C LEU A 332 1.94 -31.42 15.82
N GLN A 333 1.15 -31.15 16.86
CA GLN A 333 1.52 -31.27 18.27
C GLN A 333 1.87 -32.72 18.63
N LYS A 334 1.05 -33.70 18.22
CA LYS A 334 1.33 -35.12 18.43
C LYS A 334 2.63 -35.57 17.77
N LYS A 335 2.87 -35.10 16.54
CA LYS A 335 4.11 -35.40 15.80
C LYS A 335 5.35 -34.79 16.45
N ASN A 336 5.20 -33.66 17.15
CA ASN A 336 6.28 -32.92 17.83
C ASN A 336 6.02 -32.88 19.34
N SER A 337 5.69 -34.02 19.95
CA SER A 337 5.20 -34.11 21.34
C SER A 337 6.19 -33.61 22.39
N ASN A 338 7.49 -33.55 22.08
CA ASN A 338 8.57 -33.05 22.95
C ASN A 338 8.85 -31.56 22.78
N LYS A 339 8.15 -30.84 21.88
CA LYS A 339 8.36 -29.44 21.57
C LYS A 339 7.09 -28.61 21.78
N ILE A 340 7.28 -27.32 21.95
CA ILE A 340 6.19 -26.32 21.97
C ILE A 340 6.03 -25.80 20.55
N LEU A 341 4.84 -25.91 19.98
CA LEU A 341 4.52 -25.25 18.72
C LEU A 341 4.46 -23.74 18.96
N ALA A 342 5.27 -22.96 18.28
CA ALA A 342 5.30 -21.52 18.41
C ALA A 342 5.74 -20.85 17.10
N GLY A 343 5.46 -19.56 16.95
CA GLY A 343 5.92 -18.79 15.79
C GLY A 343 5.10 -17.54 15.53
N GLY A 344 5.40 -16.91 14.44
CA GLY A 344 4.56 -15.91 13.83
C GLY A 344 5.00 -14.46 13.90
N TYR A 345 6.04 -14.09 14.62
CA TYR A 345 6.48 -12.69 14.64
C TYR A 345 6.84 -12.18 13.24
N LEU A 346 6.24 -11.06 12.82
CA LEU A 346 6.30 -10.45 11.50
C LEU A 346 5.91 -11.37 10.34
N GLU A 347 5.22 -12.45 10.62
CA GLU A 347 4.75 -13.43 9.64
C GLU A 347 3.54 -12.91 8.89
N PRO A 348 3.61 -12.80 7.54
CA PRO A 348 2.45 -12.44 6.72
C PRO A 348 1.45 -13.61 6.69
N ARG A 349 0.25 -13.43 7.19
CA ARG A 349 -0.79 -14.49 7.31
C ARG A 349 -2.03 -14.18 6.52
N SER A 350 -2.64 -15.20 5.91
CA SER A 350 -3.93 -15.10 5.21
C SER A 350 -5.14 -15.46 6.07
N ILE A 351 -4.94 -15.71 7.38
CA ILE A 351 -6.00 -16.19 8.30
C ILE A 351 -6.91 -15.08 8.84
N TYR A 352 -6.58 -13.81 8.57
CA TYR A 352 -7.35 -12.63 8.98
C TYR A 352 -8.34 -12.26 7.88
N THR A 353 -9.52 -12.89 7.91
CA THR A 353 -10.46 -12.91 6.77
C THR A 353 -11.67 -11.98 6.93
N SER A 354 -11.81 -11.27 8.05
CA SER A 354 -12.94 -10.35 8.26
C SER A 354 -12.65 -8.96 7.68
N ASP A 355 -13.70 -8.23 7.30
CA ASP A 355 -13.63 -6.89 6.73
C ASP A 355 -12.94 -5.86 7.67
N THR A 356 -12.89 -6.14 8.98
CA THR A 356 -12.21 -5.29 9.97
C THR A 356 -10.70 -5.18 9.73
N TYR A 357 -10.13 -6.16 9.01
CA TYR A 357 -8.71 -6.16 8.66
C TYR A 357 -8.40 -5.44 7.35
N GLU A 358 -9.40 -4.94 6.62
CA GLU A 358 -9.20 -4.31 5.30
C GLU A 358 -9.34 -2.79 5.34
N LYS A 359 -8.58 -2.10 4.49
CA LYS A 359 -8.75 -0.67 4.17
C LYS A 359 -8.48 -0.42 2.69
N ILE A 360 -8.93 0.73 2.19
CA ILE A 360 -8.51 1.22 0.87
C ILE A 360 -7.29 2.14 1.07
N GLY A 361 -6.13 1.68 0.64
CA GLY A 361 -4.89 2.46 0.61
C GLY A 361 -4.78 3.37 -0.62
N ASN A 362 -3.63 4.02 -0.79
CA ASN A 362 -3.39 4.93 -1.92
C ASN A 362 -3.30 4.20 -3.27
N TYR A 363 -3.02 2.91 -3.28
CA TYR A 363 -2.82 2.10 -4.48
C TYR A 363 -3.80 0.92 -4.57
N GLY A 364 -4.87 0.93 -3.80
CA GLY A 364 -5.90 -0.11 -3.79
C GLY A 364 -6.13 -0.74 -2.43
N PRO A 365 -6.86 -1.87 -2.37
CA PRO A 365 -7.17 -2.57 -1.13
C PRO A 365 -5.90 -3.05 -0.41
N GLN A 366 -5.90 -2.94 0.91
CA GLN A 366 -4.84 -3.43 1.79
C GLN A 366 -5.45 -4.22 2.94
N SER A 367 -4.81 -5.33 3.32
CA SER A 367 -5.22 -6.12 4.46
C SER A 367 -4.12 -6.11 5.53
N ARG A 368 -4.53 -6.10 6.80
CA ARG A 368 -3.60 -6.30 7.92
C ARG A 368 -3.23 -7.78 7.98
N THR A 369 -2.07 -8.13 7.47
CA THR A 369 -1.60 -9.53 7.37
C THR A 369 -0.39 -9.82 8.23
N ILE A 370 0.36 -8.78 8.63
CA ILE A 370 1.63 -8.94 9.35
C ILE A 370 1.38 -9.08 10.84
N HIS A 371 1.64 -10.24 11.37
CA HIS A 371 1.46 -10.58 12.78
C HIS A 371 2.54 -9.93 13.66
N LEU A 372 2.15 -9.33 14.79
CA LEU A 372 3.04 -8.51 15.64
C LEU A 372 3.47 -9.20 16.94
N GLY A 373 2.92 -10.35 17.23
CA GLY A 373 3.24 -11.14 18.40
C GLY A 373 3.95 -12.45 18.10
N LEU A 374 4.11 -13.24 19.12
CA LEU A 374 4.55 -14.63 19.07
C LEU A 374 3.42 -15.51 19.64
N ASP A 375 2.96 -16.48 18.86
CA ASP A 375 1.91 -17.38 19.28
C ASP A 375 2.49 -18.68 19.82
N PHE A 376 1.89 -19.19 20.88
CA PHE A 376 2.24 -20.47 21.51
C PHE A 376 1.00 -21.37 21.53
N TRP A 377 0.96 -22.41 20.70
CA TRP A 377 -0.14 -23.36 20.66
C TRP A 377 0.02 -24.40 21.77
N LEU A 378 -0.78 -24.25 22.82
CA LEU A 378 -0.82 -25.08 24.00
C LEU A 378 -2.27 -25.44 24.33
N PRO A 379 -2.51 -26.51 25.10
CA PRO A 379 -3.87 -26.91 25.47
C PRO A 379 -4.66 -25.84 26.24
N PRO A 380 -5.98 -25.75 26.07
CA PRO A 380 -6.83 -24.92 26.93
C PRO A 380 -6.57 -25.22 28.42
N GLY A 381 -6.68 -24.20 29.28
CA GLY A 381 -6.42 -24.32 30.72
C GLY A 381 -4.94 -24.21 31.10
N THR A 382 -4.02 -24.13 30.14
CA THR A 382 -2.59 -23.86 30.43
C THR A 382 -2.45 -22.50 31.11
N LYS A 383 -1.81 -22.48 32.29
CA LYS A 383 -1.56 -21.26 33.06
C LYS A 383 -0.48 -20.39 32.44
N VAL A 384 -0.71 -19.08 32.51
CA VAL A 384 0.18 -18.04 31.96
C VAL A 384 0.61 -17.09 33.07
N ASN A 385 1.91 -16.94 33.26
CA ASN A 385 2.47 -16.07 34.28
C ASN A 385 2.88 -14.69 33.71
N ALA A 386 2.89 -13.69 34.59
CA ALA A 386 3.55 -12.42 34.33
C ALA A 386 5.08 -12.61 34.27
N LEU A 387 5.70 -12.19 33.16
CA LEU A 387 7.16 -12.29 32.98
C LEU A 387 7.96 -11.25 33.75
N PHE A 388 7.34 -10.14 34.12
CA PHE A 388 7.95 -8.99 34.82
C PHE A 388 6.98 -8.42 35.86
N ASP A 389 7.53 -7.75 36.88
CA ASP A 389 6.74 -6.92 37.78
C ASP A 389 6.00 -5.84 36.98
N GLY A 390 4.73 -5.62 37.25
CA GLY A 390 3.93 -4.67 36.46
C GLY A 390 2.62 -4.25 37.09
N GLU A 391 1.81 -3.60 36.29
CA GLU A 391 0.48 -3.14 36.62
C GLU A 391 -0.49 -3.48 35.47
N VAL A 392 -1.64 -4.02 35.79
CA VAL A 392 -2.70 -4.29 34.81
C VAL A 392 -3.24 -2.96 34.29
N VAL A 393 -3.10 -2.71 32.99
CA VAL A 393 -3.64 -1.50 32.31
C VAL A 393 -4.83 -1.80 31.41
N THR A 394 -4.98 -3.05 30.99
CA THR A 394 -6.14 -3.55 30.24
C THR A 394 -6.48 -4.95 30.73
N ALA A 395 -7.75 -5.20 31.01
CA ALA A 395 -8.32 -6.53 31.21
C ALA A 395 -9.75 -6.49 30.66
N VAL A 396 -9.97 -7.06 29.50
CA VAL A 396 -11.23 -6.96 28.77
C VAL A 396 -11.52 -8.26 27.99
N ASN A 397 -12.78 -8.62 27.91
CA ASN A 397 -13.22 -9.64 26.97
C ASN A 397 -13.54 -8.96 25.63
N ASP A 398 -12.67 -9.13 24.64
CA ASP A 398 -12.80 -8.60 23.30
C ASP A 398 -13.62 -9.60 22.45
N GLU A 399 -14.95 -9.48 22.60
CA GLU A 399 -15.91 -10.38 21.97
C GLU A 399 -16.02 -10.11 20.48
N GLY A 400 -15.58 -11.04 19.67
CA GLY A 400 -15.70 -10.97 18.23
C GLY A 400 -15.12 -12.20 17.54
N ASN A 401 -15.58 -12.43 16.32
CA ASN A 401 -14.97 -13.48 15.50
C ASN A 401 -13.62 -13.00 15.00
N LYS A 402 -12.57 -13.77 15.34
CA LYS A 402 -11.17 -13.44 15.02
C LYS A 402 -10.59 -12.24 15.80
N GLU A 403 -11.20 -11.88 16.94
CA GLU A 403 -10.66 -10.93 17.91
C GLU A 403 -9.89 -11.67 19.04
N TYR A 404 -9.48 -10.95 20.10
CA TYR A 404 -8.64 -11.55 21.15
C TYR A 404 -9.36 -12.44 22.14
N GLY A 405 -10.69 -12.36 22.29
CA GLY A 405 -11.36 -12.95 23.45
C GLY A 405 -10.83 -12.31 24.73
N GLY A 406 -10.38 -13.10 25.71
CA GLY A 406 -9.80 -12.57 26.94
C GLY A 406 -8.44 -11.91 26.69
N LEU A 407 -8.38 -10.57 26.84
CA LEU A 407 -7.20 -9.74 26.63
C LEU A 407 -6.72 -9.14 27.93
N ILE A 408 -5.44 -9.32 28.27
CA ILE A 408 -4.77 -8.71 29.42
C ILE A 408 -3.52 -8.01 28.95
N ILE A 409 -3.33 -6.74 29.36
CA ILE A 409 -2.10 -5.97 29.10
C ILE A 409 -1.52 -5.48 30.42
N LEU A 410 -0.23 -5.75 30.59
CA LEU A 410 0.55 -5.29 31.73
C LEU A 410 1.47 -4.16 31.30
N LYS A 411 1.56 -3.12 32.15
CA LYS A 411 2.53 -2.03 32.02
C LYS A 411 3.71 -2.32 32.94
N HIS A 412 4.90 -2.25 32.40
CA HIS A 412 6.15 -2.40 33.12
C HIS A 412 6.92 -1.08 33.13
N SER A 413 7.54 -0.76 34.26
CA SER A 413 8.35 0.45 34.41
C SER A 413 9.77 0.05 34.80
N PHE A 414 10.74 0.43 33.99
CA PHE A 414 12.14 0.08 34.20
C PHE A 414 13.02 1.33 34.04
N LYS A 415 13.60 1.80 35.17
CA LYS A 415 14.49 2.96 35.20
C LYS A 415 13.95 4.15 34.39
N SER A 416 14.43 4.32 33.15
CA SER A 416 14.14 5.49 32.29
C SER A 416 13.10 5.23 31.21
N PHE A 417 12.60 4.00 31.07
CA PHE A 417 11.61 3.67 30.05
C PHE A 417 10.48 2.79 30.60
N LYS A 418 9.37 2.77 29.90
CA LYS A 418 8.22 1.88 30.12
C LYS A 418 7.99 1.05 28.87
N PHE A 419 7.48 -0.16 29.07
CA PHE A 419 7.00 -1.04 28.02
C PHE A 419 5.80 -1.83 28.49
N TYR A 420 5.19 -2.59 27.62
CA TYR A 420 3.98 -3.34 27.90
C TYR A 420 4.10 -4.75 27.37
N THR A 421 3.40 -5.70 28.01
CA THR A 421 3.21 -7.05 27.51
C THR A 421 1.73 -7.35 27.35
N LEU A 422 1.35 -7.91 26.23
CA LEU A 422 0.00 -8.28 25.86
C LEU A 422 -0.13 -9.81 25.88
N TYR A 423 -1.20 -10.28 26.47
CA TYR A 423 -1.59 -11.67 26.58
C TYR A 423 -3.01 -11.82 26.03
N GLY A 424 -3.14 -12.39 24.82
CA GLY A 424 -4.41 -12.60 24.13
C GLY A 424 -4.90 -14.05 24.16
N HIS A 425 -6.16 -14.26 23.87
CA HIS A 425 -6.85 -15.54 23.78
C HIS A 425 -6.98 -16.30 25.10
N ASN A 426 -7.16 -15.55 26.18
CA ASN A 426 -7.34 -16.10 27.53
C ASN A 426 -8.81 -16.30 27.88
N THR A 427 -9.07 -17.02 28.99
CA THR A 427 -10.42 -17.21 29.52
C THR A 427 -11.02 -15.89 30.03
N VAL A 428 -12.34 -15.75 29.95
CA VAL A 428 -13.09 -14.63 30.54
C VAL A 428 -12.88 -14.58 32.05
N GLU A 429 -12.76 -15.72 32.71
CA GLU A 429 -12.45 -15.80 34.14
C GLU A 429 -11.12 -15.14 34.49
N SER A 430 -10.09 -15.32 33.63
CA SER A 430 -8.80 -14.64 33.78
C SER A 430 -8.95 -13.13 33.71
N VAL A 431 -9.77 -12.63 32.79
CA VAL A 431 -10.05 -11.18 32.66
C VAL A 431 -10.76 -10.66 33.91
N LEU A 432 -11.75 -11.35 34.43
CA LEU A 432 -12.52 -10.93 35.61
C LEU A 432 -11.68 -10.90 36.89
N LYS A 433 -10.66 -11.77 37.01
CA LYS A 433 -9.72 -11.79 38.12
C LYS A 433 -8.74 -10.62 38.11
N ASN A 434 -8.40 -10.06 36.94
CA ASN A 434 -7.44 -9.01 36.76
C ASN A 434 -8.10 -7.63 36.71
N LYS A 435 -8.07 -6.89 37.80
CA LYS A 435 -8.61 -5.51 37.84
C LYS A 435 -7.57 -4.51 37.38
N ILE A 436 -7.98 -3.55 36.54
CA ILE A 436 -7.13 -2.43 36.12
C ILE A 436 -6.54 -1.71 37.33
N GLY A 437 -5.24 -1.42 37.32
CA GLY A 437 -4.49 -0.81 38.42
C GLY A 437 -3.90 -1.83 39.39
N THR A 438 -4.24 -3.11 39.31
CA THR A 438 -3.65 -4.17 40.16
C THR A 438 -2.17 -4.34 39.85
N LYS A 439 -1.33 -4.39 40.91
CA LYS A 439 0.08 -4.72 40.80
C LYS A 439 0.26 -6.23 40.72
N VAL A 440 1.09 -6.68 39.81
CA VAL A 440 1.47 -8.09 39.64
C VAL A 440 2.98 -8.24 39.80
N LYS A 441 3.40 -9.39 40.30
CA LYS A 441 4.81 -9.76 40.42
C LYS A 441 5.21 -10.72 39.32
N LYS A 442 6.49 -10.74 38.96
CA LYS A 442 7.05 -11.79 38.10
C LYS A 442 6.71 -13.17 38.72
N GLY A 443 6.11 -14.05 37.91
CA GLY A 443 5.71 -15.40 38.31
C GLY A 443 4.26 -15.51 38.82
N ASP A 444 3.54 -14.39 39.02
CA ASP A 444 2.11 -14.46 39.34
C ASP A 444 1.34 -15.03 38.15
N VAL A 445 0.42 -15.99 38.40
CA VAL A 445 -0.51 -16.50 37.37
C VAL A 445 -1.52 -15.40 37.07
N ILE A 446 -1.50 -14.91 35.84
CA ILE A 446 -2.39 -13.83 35.38
C ILE A 446 -3.49 -14.33 34.45
N ALA A 447 -3.29 -15.46 33.76
CA ALA A 447 -4.24 -15.94 32.77
C ALA A 447 -4.21 -17.46 32.62
N GLU A 448 -5.24 -17.97 31.93
CA GLU A 448 -5.31 -19.33 31.41
C GLU A 448 -5.73 -19.27 29.93
N ILE A 449 -5.09 -20.09 29.07
CA ILE A 449 -5.43 -20.18 27.64
C ILE A 449 -6.88 -20.68 27.50
N ALA A 450 -7.71 -19.96 26.74
CA ALA A 450 -9.08 -20.33 26.50
C ALA A 450 -9.24 -21.28 25.32
N ASN A 451 -10.36 -22.03 25.33
CA ASN A 451 -10.85 -22.77 24.16
C ASN A 451 -11.77 -21.86 23.32
N TYR A 452 -12.05 -22.28 22.08
CA TYR A 452 -13.09 -21.62 21.29
C TYR A 452 -14.50 -22.02 21.79
N PRO A 453 -15.50 -21.14 21.67
CA PRO A 453 -15.48 -19.82 21.02
C PRO A 453 -14.93 -18.68 21.88
N GLU A 454 -14.67 -18.88 23.17
CA GLU A 454 -14.33 -17.88 24.18
C GLU A 454 -13.07 -17.07 23.82
N ASN A 455 -12.13 -17.70 23.12
CA ASN A 455 -10.85 -17.09 22.70
C ASN A 455 -10.92 -16.30 21.40
N GLY A 456 -12.09 -15.89 20.94
CA GLY A 456 -12.28 -15.21 19.66
C GLY A 456 -12.37 -16.16 18.45
N ASN A 457 -12.78 -17.41 18.64
CA ASN A 457 -12.86 -18.43 17.58
C ASN A 457 -11.53 -18.79 16.91
N TRP A 458 -10.49 -18.99 17.73
CA TRP A 458 -9.20 -19.49 17.29
C TRP A 458 -8.91 -20.91 17.80
N ALA A 459 -8.05 -21.64 17.10
CA ALA A 459 -7.41 -22.81 17.69
C ALA A 459 -6.64 -22.37 18.94
N PRO A 460 -6.77 -23.09 20.10
CA PRO A 460 -6.20 -22.65 21.38
C PRO A 460 -4.73 -22.33 21.32
N HIS A 461 -4.38 -21.11 21.68
CA HIS A 461 -3.01 -20.60 21.77
C HIS A 461 -2.96 -19.35 22.67
N LEU A 462 -1.77 -19.01 23.12
CA LEU A 462 -1.48 -17.69 23.68
C LEU A 462 -0.89 -16.80 22.58
N HIS A 463 -1.50 -15.65 22.33
CA HIS A 463 -0.84 -14.55 21.62
C HIS A 463 -0.08 -13.70 22.62
N PHE A 464 1.25 -13.65 22.49
CA PHE A 464 2.13 -12.87 23.35
C PHE A 464 2.83 -11.77 22.56
N GLN A 465 2.69 -10.51 23.00
CA GLN A 465 3.25 -9.37 22.27
C GLN A 465 3.93 -8.39 23.23
N ILE A 466 5.02 -7.77 22.80
CA ILE A 466 5.70 -6.69 23.51
C ILE A 466 5.39 -5.39 22.82
N MET A 467 5.11 -4.32 23.59
CA MET A 467 4.82 -3.00 23.05
C MET A 467 5.61 -1.92 23.78
N LEU A 468 6.14 -0.95 23.06
CA LEU A 468 6.86 0.21 23.64
C LEU A 468 5.95 1.42 23.87
N SER A 469 4.77 1.46 23.24
CA SER A 469 3.72 2.45 23.46
C SER A 469 2.36 1.79 23.33
N MET A 470 1.40 2.25 24.12
CA MET A 470 -0.02 1.93 23.96
C MET A 470 -0.71 2.84 22.94
N LEU A 471 -0.01 3.86 22.43
CA LEU A 471 -0.64 4.94 21.67
C LEU A 471 -1.83 5.50 22.51
N ASP A 472 -3.04 5.47 21.97
CA ASP A 472 -4.28 5.77 22.72
C ASP A 472 -5.24 4.56 22.80
N TYR A 473 -4.77 3.37 22.45
CA TYR A 473 -5.55 2.14 22.57
C TYR A 473 -5.80 1.80 24.05
N LYS A 474 -7.05 1.49 24.38
CA LYS A 474 -7.48 1.15 25.75
C LYS A 474 -7.97 -0.27 25.87
N ILE A 475 -8.61 -0.79 24.83
CA ILE A 475 -9.31 -2.08 24.87
C ILE A 475 -8.95 -3.01 23.70
N ASP A 476 -8.37 -2.50 22.63
CA ASP A 476 -8.05 -3.27 21.43
C ASP A 476 -6.71 -2.75 20.88
N TYR A 477 -5.63 -3.42 21.22
CA TYR A 477 -4.31 -3.08 20.67
C TYR A 477 -4.02 -3.96 19.45
N PRO A 478 -3.52 -3.41 18.32
CA PRO A 478 -3.30 -4.19 17.11
C PRO A 478 -2.34 -5.36 17.28
N GLY A 479 -2.82 -6.58 17.06
CA GLY A 479 -2.01 -7.81 16.95
C GLY A 479 -1.45 -8.03 15.56
N VAL A 480 -1.90 -7.24 14.59
CA VAL A 480 -1.51 -7.32 13.18
C VAL A 480 -1.41 -5.93 12.56
N CYS A 481 -0.53 -5.75 11.58
CA CYS A 481 -0.39 -4.49 10.87
C CYS A 481 -0.45 -4.66 9.34
N TYR A 482 -0.57 -3.52 8.64
CA TYR A 482 -0.43 -3.47 7.19
C TYR A 482 1.04 -3.57 6.80
N PHE A 483 1.31 -4.18 5.64
CA PHE A 483 2.67 -4.36 5.13
C PHE A 483 3.45 -3.05 5.01
N ASP A 484 2.83 -1.99 4.51
CA ASP A 484 3.46 -0.67 4.35
C ASP A 484 3.83 0.02 5.68
N GLN A 485 3.31 -0.49 6.80
CA GLN A 485 3.55 0.01 8.15
C GLN A 485 4.53 -0.85 8.96
N ILE A 486 5.01 -1.97 8.40
CA ILE A 486 5.85 -2.96 9.12
C ILE A 486 7.07 -2.31 9.78
N GLU A 487 7.70 -1.34 9.10
CA GLU A 487 8.91 -0.67 9.60
C GLU A 487 8.65 0.18 10.85
N VAL A 488 7.44 0.70 11.03
CA VAL A 488 7.03 1.43 12.23
C VAL A 488 6.64 0.45 13.32
N TRP A 489 5.78 -0.53 12.98
CA TRP A 489 5.26 -1.47 13.95
C TRP A 489 6.32 -2.40 14.56
N LYS A 490 7.32 -2.84 13.80
CA LYS A 490 8.43 -3.65 14.37
C LYS A 490 9.28 -2.88 15.39
N ASP A 491 9.29 -1.55 15.34
CA ASP A 491 9.96 -0.70 16.32
C ASP A 491 9.07 -0.41 17.54
N LEU A 492 7.73 -0.41 17.35
CA LEU A 492 6.75 -0.28 18.43
C LEU A 492 6.48 -1.61 19.14
N CYS A 493 6.52 -2.72 18.38
CA CYS A 493 6.31 -4.08 18.88
C CYS A 493 7.58 -4.91 18.60
N PRO A 494 8.59 -4.83 19.48
CA PRO A 494 9.82 -5.60 19.34
C PRO A 494 9.56 -7.11 19.36
N ASP A 495 10.43 -7.88 18.70
CA ASP A 495 10.36 -9.34 18.64
C ASP A 495 10.31 -9.97 20.04
N PRO A 496 9.24 -10.67 20.42
CA PRO A 496 9.17 -11.36 21.70
C PRO A 496 10.26 -12.44 21.86
N ASN A 497 10.81 -12.96 20.78
CA ASN A 497 11.93 -13.90 20.83
C ASN A 497 13.22 -13.30 21.39
N LEU A 498 13.32 -11.97 21.53
CA LEU A 498 14.42 -11.33 22.28
C LEU A 498 14.45 -11.81 23.74
N ILE A 499 13.30 -12.20 24.30
CA ILE A 499 13.18 -12.78 25.65
C ILE A 499 13.71 -14.23 25.66
N PHE A 500 13.18 -15.07 24.75
CA PHE A 500 13.41 -16.53 24.75
C PHE A 500 14.71 -16.94 24.05
N LYS A 501 15.22 -16.11 23.16
CA LYS A 501 16.50 -16.29 22.42
C LYS A 501 16.59 -17.60 21.66
N SER A 502 15.45 -18.15 21.24
CA SER A 502 15.39 -19.38 20.47
C SER A 502 15.88 -19.16 19.03
N LYS A 503 16.71 -20.09 18.55
CA LYS A 503 17.17 -20.09 17.15
C LYS A 503 16.02 -20.46 16.21
N GLU A 504 15.14 -21.37 16.64
CA GLU A 504 14.01 -21.89 15.87
C GLU A 504 12.95 -20.80 15.61
N LEU A 505 12.77 -19.88 16.56
CA LEU A 505 11.77 -18.79 16.47
C LEU A 505 12.31 -17.53 15.80
N LYS A 506 13.56 -17.54 15.36
CA LYS A 506 14.13 -16.41 14.66
C LYS A 506 13.32 -16.10 13.41
N PHE A 507 12.94 -14.83 13.25
CA PHE A 507 12.30 -14.37 12.03
C PHE A 507 13.33 -14.41 10.87
N GLU A 508 12.98 -15.12 9.81
CA GLU A 508 13.69 -15.13 8.56
C GLU A 508 12.67 -14.85 7.47
N LEU A 509 12.92 -13.82 6.67
CA LEU A 509 12.14 -13.61 5.45
C LEU A 509 12.38 -14.84 4.54
N SER A 510 11.29 -15.52 4.16
CA SER A 510 11.38 -16.56 3.13
C SER A 510 11.99 -15.96 1.86
N ASN A 511 12.70 -16.78 1.09
CA ASN A 511 13.49 -16.48 -0.10
C ASN A 511 13.32 -15.07 -0.65
N SER A 512 14.33 -14.23 -0.48
CA SER A 512 14.21 -12.84 -0.92
C SER A 512 13.84 -12.79 -2.41
N LYS A 513 12.99 -11.87 -2.79
CA LYS A 513 12.63 -11.61 -4.20
C LYS A 513 13.86 -11.53 -5.10
N GLU A 514 14.96 -11.00 -4.57
CA GLU A 514 16.25 -10.89 -5.24
C GLU A 514 16.87 -12.25 -5.53
N GLU A 515 16.77 -13.21 -4.63
CA GLU A 515 17.25 -14.57 -4.83
C GLU A 515 16.46 -15.31 -5.91
N LEU A 516 15.14 -15.16 -5.91
CA LEU A 516 14.27 -15.72 -6.95
C LEU A 516 14.59 -15.12 -8.31
N ILE A 517 14.79 -13.81 -8.42
CA ILE A 517 15.18 -13.12 -9.64
C ILE A 517 16.56 -13.60 -10.09
N LYS A 518 17.52 -13.71 -9.18
CA LYS A 518 18.88 -14.20 -9.48
C LYS A 518 18.85 -15.62 -10.01
N HIS A 519 18.12 -16.52 -9.35
CA HIS A 519 17.98 -17.90 -9.80
C HIS A 519 17.34 -17.96 -11.19
N ARG A 520 16.24 -17.23 -11.39
CA ARG A 520 15.53 -17.13 -12.66
C ARG A 520 16.45 -16.67 -13.80
N ASN A 521 17.22 -15.62 -13.59
CA ASN A 521 18.12 -15.05 -14.60
C ASN A 521 19.25 -16.02 -14.98
N ASN A 522 19.68 -16.87 -14.06
CA ASN A 522 20.76 -17.82 -14.28
C ASN A 522 20.31 -19.14 -14.91
N HIS A 523 19.05 -19.57 -14.64
CA HIS A 523 18.63 -20.94 -14.94
C HIS A 523 17.39 -21.04 -15.84
N LEU A 524 16.64 -19.95 -16.08
CA LEU A 524 15.50 -19.96 -16.97
C LEU A 524 15.82 -19.24 -18.29
N GLY A 525 15.13 -19.66 -19.36
CA GLY A 525 15.32 -19.09 -20.69
C GLY A 525 15.06 -17.59 -20.71
N LYS A 526 15.96 -16.80 -21.30
CA LYS A 526 15.86 -15.33 -21.36
C LYS A 526 14.62 -14.81 -22.10
N SER A 527 13.99 -15.64 -22.90
CA SER A 527 12.70 -15.33 -23.56
C SER A 527 11.52 -15.31 -22.61
N LEU A 528 11.62 -15.97 -21.45
CA LEU A 528 10.59 -16.01 -20.42
C LEU A 528 10.68 -14.74 -19.55
N LYS A 529 10.29 -13.59 -20.09
CA LYS A 529 10.38 -12.29 -19.41
C LYS A 529 9.29 -12.11 -18.36
N LEU A 530 9.61 -11.40 -17.29
CA LEU A 530 8.64 -10.85 -16.37
C LEU A 530 8.00 -9.60 -17.00
N HIS A 531 6.71 -9.37 -16.75
CA HIS A 531 5.95 -8.30 -17.39
C HIS A 531 6.08 -6.94 -16.73
N TYR A 532 6.51 -6.89 -15.45
CA TYR A 532 6.58 -5.67 -14.67
C TYR A 532 8.03 -5.30 -14.39
N GLU A 533 8.34 -4.00 -14.38
CA GLU A 533 9.67 -3.47 -13.98
C GLU A 533 9.99 -3.87 -12.56
N GLU A 534 9.00 -3.78 -11.67
CA GLU A 534 9.01 -4.32 -10.31
C GLU A 534 8.23 -5.63 -10.26
N PRO A 535 8.90 -6.81 -10.39
CA PRO A 535 8.24 -8.10 -10.41
C PRO A 535 7.45 -8.36 -9.12
N LEU A 536 6.26 -8.91 -9.24
CA LEU A 536 5.45 -9.36 -8.13
C LEU A 536 5.81 -10.79 -7.76
N HIS A 537 5.96 -11.08 -6.47
CA HIS A 537 6.10 -12.43 -5.96
C HIS A 537 4.72 -12.95 -5.54
N ILE A 538 3.98 -13.51 -6.49
CA ILE A 538 2.64 -14.04 -6.27
C ILE A 538 2.75 -15.47 -5.74
N VAL A 539 2.08 -15.76 -4.63
CA VAL A 539 2.12 -17.05 -3.92
C VAL A 539 0.76 -17.71 -3.78
N ARG A 540 -0.33 -16.94 -3.91
CA ARG A 540 -1.69 -17.45 -3.75
C ARG A 540 -2.65 -16.74 -4.71
N GLY A 541 -3.76 -17.36 -5.01
CA GLY A 541 -4.91 -16.73 -5.68
C GLY A 541 -6.19 -17.02 -4.90
N GLU A 542 -7.10 -16.04 -4.82
CA GLU A 542 -8.37 -16.17 -4.11
C GLU A 542 -9.47 -15.43 -4.88
N GLY A 543 -10.46 -16.14 -5.38
CA GLY A 543 -11.54 -15.56 -6.17
C GLY A 543 -10.99 -14.78 -7.37
N VAL A 544 -11.15 -13.46 -7.38
CA VAL A 544 -10.66 -12.57 -8.44
C VAL A 544 -9.30 -11.91 -8.12
N PHE A 545 -8.66 -12.30 -7.03
CA PHE A 545 -7.43 -11.69 -6.57
C PHE A 545 -6.22 -12.61 -6.67
N LEU A 546 -5.08 -12.05 -7.04
CA LEU A 546 -3.75 -12.59 -6.80
C LEU A 546 -3.23 -12.04 -5.48
N ILE A 547 -2.48 -12.86 -4.73
CA ILE A 547 -1.95 -12.49 -3.41
C ILE A 547 -0.45 -12.70 -3.43
N ASP A 548 0.31 -11.67 -3.01
CA ASP A 548 1.76 -11.76 -2.91
C ASP A 548 2.21 -12.37 -1.57
N ASN A 549 3.51 -12.59 -1.43
CA ASN A 549 4.13 -13.17 -0.25
C ASN A 549 3.98 -12.34 1.05
N PHE A 550 3.46 -11.12 0.95
CA PHE A 550 3.10 -10.27 2.10
C PHE A 550 1.59 -10.22 2.36
N GLY A 551 0.79 -10.97 1.59
CA GLY A 551 -0.66 -10.98 1.70
C GLY A 551 -1.36 -9.79 1.04
N ARG A 552 -0.66 -8.99 0.21
CA ARG A 552 -1.29 -7.91 -0.55
C ARG A 552 -2.10 -8.48 -1.70
N LYS A 553 -3.32 -7.98 -1.86
CA LYS A 553 -4.27 -8.42 -2.88
C LYS A 553 -4.15 -7.55 -4.14
N TYR A 554 -4.10 -8.18 -5.30
CA TYR A 554 -4.10 -7.56 -6.62
C TYR A 554 -5.28 -8.08 -7.43
N LEU A 555 -6.13 -7.19 -7.92
CA LEU A 555 -7.24 -7.59 -8.80
C LEU A 555 -6.66 -8.19 -10.10
N ASP A 556 -6.96 -9.46 -10.33
CA ASP A 556 -6.48 -10.17 -11.51
C ASP A 556 -7.31 -9.81 -12.74
N THR A 557 -6.83 -8.87 -13.53
CA THR A 557 -7.45 -8.45 -14.80
C THR A 557 -6.68 -8.97 -16.00
N VAL A 558 -5.72 -9.87 -15.82
CA VAL A 558 -4.80 -10.36 -16.85
C VAL A 558 -4.95 -11.85 -17.10
N ASN A 559 -5.07 -12.67 -16.06
CA ASN A 559 -5.12 -14.12 -16.22
C ASN A 559 -6.50 -14.57 -16.71
N ASN A 560 -6.53 -15.12 -17.92
CA ASN A 560 -7.73 -15.66 -18.56
C ASN A 560 -7.92 -17.17 -18.34
N VAL A 561 -7.10 -17.82 -17.55
CA VAL A 561 -7.16 -19.26 -17.29
C VAL A 561 -8.13 -19.58 -16.16
N ALA A 562 -8.20 -18.76 -15.14
CA ALA A 562 -9.06 -18.93 -13.96
C ALA A 562 -10.45 -18.33 -14.19
N HIS A 563 -11.22 -18.84 -15.16
CA HIS A 563 -12.55 -18.33 -15.54
C HIS A 563 -13.57 -18.28 -14.41
N VAL A 564 -13.46 -19.19 -13.45
CA VAL A 564 -14.36 -19.30 -12.28
C VAL A 564 -13.71 -18.74 -11.01
N GLY A 565 -12.59 -18.03 -11.16
CA GLY A 565 -11.79 -17.50 -10.05
C GLY A 565 -10.75 -18.50 -9.54
N HIS A 566 -9.79 -17.97 -8.79
CA HIS A 566 -8.79 -18.76 -8.11
C HIS A 566 -9.42 -19.52 -6.92
N GLU A 567 -8.86 -20.68 -6.58
CA GLU A 567 -9.32 -21.53 -5.47
C GLU A 567 -10.81 -21.94 -5.56
N ASN A 568 -11.42 -22.01 -6.76
CA ASN A 568 -12.81 -22.44 -6.86
C ASN A 568 -12.99 -23.82 -6.23
N GLU A 569 -13.77 -23.88 -5.15
CA GLU A 569 -13.89 -25.04 -4.28
C GLU A 569 -14.33 -26.30 -5.04
N SER A 570 -15.32 -26.18 -5.92
CA SER A 570 -15.83 -27.32 -6.71
C SER A 570 -14.77 -27.85 -7.68
N VAL A 571 -14.00 -26.97 -8.33
CA VAL A 571 -12.94 -27.37 -9.26
C VAL A 571 -11.78 -28.03 -8.51
N VAL A 572 -11.36 -27.43 -7.40
CA VAL A 572 -10.28 -27.96 -6.56
C VAL A 572 -10.65 -29.32 -5.97
N ALA A 573 -11.86 -29.48 -5.42
CA ALA A 573 -12.32 -30.75 -4.86
C ALA A 573 -12.37 -31.86 -5.92
N LYS A 574 -12.88 -31.56 -7.13
CA LYS A 574 -12.92 -32.54 -8.22
C LYS A 574 -11.53 -32.90 -8.74
N GLY A 575 -10.62 -31.91 -8.84
CA GLY A 575 -9.23 -32.15 -9.20
C GLY A 575 -8.53 -33.06 -8.18
N LYS A 576 -8.59 -32.74 -6.89
CA LYS A 576 -8.04 -33.55 -5.79
C LYS A 576 -8.59 -35.00 -5.83
N SER A 577 -9.92 -35.15 -5.96
CA SER A 577 -10.57 -36.46 -6.01
C SER A 577 -10.09 -37.28 -7.22
N GLN A 578 -10.06 -36.69 -8.43
CA GLN A 578 -9.63 -37.40 -9.62
C GLN A 578 -8.15 -37.82 -9.55
N MET A 579 -7.28 -36.93 -9.06
CA MET A 579 -5.85 -37.24 -8.93
C MET A 579 -5.58 -38.36 -7.91
N SER A 580 -6.39 -38.49 -6.88
CA SER A 580 -6.27 -39.58 -5.88
C SER A 580 -6.69 -40.94 -6.43
N ILE A 581 -7.49 -40.98 -7.50
CA ILE A 581 -8.02 -42.22 -8.10
C ILE A 581 -7.20 -42.64 -9.33
N LEU A 582 -7.04 -41.71 -10.27
CA LEU A 582 -6.39 -42.00 -11.55
C LEU A 582 -5.89 -40.72 -12.22
N ASN A 583 -4.62 -40.72 -12.56
CA ASN A 583 -4.00 -39.72 -13.45
C ASN A 583 -3.30 -40.47 -14.59
N THR A 584 -3.90 -40.49 -15.81
CA THR A 584 -3.37 -41.18 -16.95
C THR A 584 -3.68 -40.43 -18.24
N ASN A 585 -3.16 -40.93 -19.38
CA ASN A 585 -3.38 -40.35 -20.72
C ASN A 585 -4.64 -40.89 -21.39
N SER A 586 -5.00 -40.32 -22.54
CA SER A 586 -6.20 -40.63 -23.35
C SER A 586 -6.17 -41.98 -24.08
N ARG A 587 -5.14 -42.84 -23.88
CA ARG A 587 -5.08 -44.17 -24.51
C ARG A 587 -6.12 -45.15 -23.99
N TYR A 588 -6.65 -44.88 -22.82
CA TYR A 588 -7.63 -45.74 -22.15
C TYR A 588 -9.00 -45.09 -22.17
N LEU A 589 -10.05 -45.93 -22.29
CA LEU A 589 -11.43 -45.44 -22.19
C LEU A 589 -11.69 -44.90 -20.79
N HIS A 590 -12.16 -43.68 -20.74
CA HIS A 590 -12.56 -43.06 -19.49
C HIS A 590 -13.81 -42.19 -19.65
N LYS A 591 -14.77 -42.35 -18.73
CA LYS A 591 -16.06 -41.69 -18.77
C LYS A 591 -15.95 -40.16 -18.84
N ASN A 592 -15.04 -39.55 -18.08
CA ASN A 592 -14.95 -38.10 -17.92
C ASN A 592 -14.64 -37.38 -19.25
N ILE A 593 -13.80 -37.95 -20.10
CA ILE A 593 -13.47 -37.32 -21.38
C ILE A 593 -14.67 -37.37 -22.35
N ASN A 594 -15.44 -38.47 -22.29
CA ASN A 594 -16.66 -38.61 -23.11
C ASN A 594 -17.75 -37.65 -22.64
N ASP A 595 -17.94 -37.50 -21.31
CA ASP A 595 -18.93 -36.60 -20.77
C ASP A 595 -18.55 -35.13 -21.05
N LEU A 596 -17.27 -34.75 -20.91
CA LEU A 596 -16.80 -33.44 -21.27
C LEU A 596 -17.05 -33.12 -22.73
N SER A 597 -16.74 -34.07 -23.66
CA SER A 597 -16.98 -33.84 -25.09
C SER A 597 -18.47 -33.67 -25.39
N LYS A 598 -19.36 -34.44 -24.75
CA LYS A 598 -20.82 -34.30 -24.93
C LYS A 598 -21.33 -32.95 -24.44
N GLU A 599 -20.89 -32.51 -23.27
CA GLU A 599 -21.32 -31.20 -22.73
C GLU A 599 -20.79 -30.05 -23.58
N LEU A 600 -19.54 -30.12 -24.06
CA LEU A 600 -18.96 -29.11 -24.96
C LEU A 600 -19.73 -29.03 -26.27
N LEU A 601 -20.03 -30.15 -26.89
CA LEU A 601 -20.77 -30.19 -28.18
C LEU A 601 -22.17 -29.59 -28.07
N LYS A 602 -22.85 -29.70 -26.93
CA LYS A 602 -24.14 -29.02 -26.69
C LYS A 602 -24.08 -27.49 -26.79
N THR A 603 -22.91 -26.90 -26.61
CA THR A 603 -22.69 -25.44 -26.67
C THR A 603 -22.34 -24.97 -28.10
N LEU A 604 -22.17 -25.87 -29.02
CA LEU A 604 -21.73 -25.61 -30.40
C LEU A 604 -22.87 -25.88 -31.41
N PRO A 605 -22.82 -25.30 -32.63
CA PRO A 605 -23.74 -25.65 -33.70
C PRO A 605 -23.67 -27.13 -34.06
N ASP A 606 -24.79 -27.76 -34.40
CA ASP A 606 -24.91 -29.21 -34.66
C ASP A 606 -23.94 -29.75 -35.73
N LYS A 607 -23.48 -28.90 -36.66
CA LYS A 607 -22.49 -29.26 -37.68
C LYS A 607 -21.10 -29.50 -37.08
N LEU A 608 -20.80 -29.01 -35.90
CA LEU A 608 -19.54 -29.21 -35.18
C LEU A 608 -19.69 -30.40 -34.24
N SER A 609 -19.47 -31.60 -34.73
CA SER A 609 -19.76 -32.84 -34.01
C SER A 609 -18.51 -33.59 -33.49
N VAL A 610 -17.31 -33.07 -33.72
CA VAL A 610 -16.04 -33.70 -33.32
C VAL A 610 -15.20 -32.73 -32.54
N VAL A 611 -14.64 -33.16 -31.39
CA VAL A 611 -13.76 -32.39 -30.52
C VAL A 611 -12.36 -33.01 -30.49
N HIS A 612 -11.35 -32.18 -30.65
CA HIS A 612 -9.96 -32.53 -30.46
C HIS A 612 -9.43 -31.85 -29.18
N PHE A 613 -8.98 -32.65 -28.21
CA PHE A 613 -8.34 -32.16 -26.97
C PHE A 613 -6.82 -32.13 -27.17
N VAL A 614 -6.21 -31.00 -26.85
CA VAL A 614 -4.76 -30.75 -26.93
C VAL A 614 -4.28 -30.01 -25.67
N ASN A 615 -2.98 -29.83 -25.51
CA ASN A 615 -2.44 -29.27 -24.24
C ASN A 615 -2.33 -27.74 -24.23
N SER A 616 -2.48 -27.08 -25.38
CA SER A 616 -2.36 -25.61 -25.46
C SER A 616 -3.10 -25.04 -26.67
N GLY A 617 -3.38 -23.73 -26.64
CA GLY A 617 -3.90 -23.00 -27.80
C GLY A 617 -2.94 -23.05 -29.01
N SER A 618 -1.64 -23.10 -28.77
CA SER A 618 -0.63 -23.28 -29.82
C SER A 618 -0.80 -24.61 -30.55
N GLU A 619 -0.97 -25.71 -29.82
CA GLU A 619 -1.24 -27.03 -30.39
C GLU A 619 -2.59 -27.08 -31.10
N ALA A 620 -3.61 -26.43 -30.56
CA ALA A 620 -4.93 -26.37 -31.20
C ALA A 620 -4.87 -25.63 -32.54
N ASN A 621 -4.22 -24.47 -32.60
CA ASN A 621 -4.05 -23.74 -33.86
C ASN A 621 -3.15 -24.48 -34.85
N GLU A 622 -2.05 -25.09 -34.39
CA GLU A 622 -1.18 -25.94 -35.22
C GLU A 622 -1.97 -27.06 -35.86
N LEU A 623 -2.78 -27.81 -35.08
CA LEU A 623 -3.60 -28.90 -35.55
C LEU A 623 -4.66 -28.40 -36.54
N ALA A 624 -5.38 -27.32 -36.22
CA ALA A 624 -6.41 -26.75 -37.10
C ALA A 624 -5.85 -26.34 -38.45
N ILE A 625 -4.71 -25.66 -38.49
CA ILE A 625 -4.06 -25.25 -39.74
C ILE A 625 -3.58 -26.44 -40.55
N ARG A 626 -3.02 -27.45 -39.90
CA ARG A 626 -2.62 -28.70 -40.60
C ARG A 626 -3.81 -29.38 -41.22
N MET A 627 -4.94 -29.48 -40.51
CA MET A 627 -6.18 -30.06 -41.02
C MET A 627 -6.74 -29.24 -42.19
N MET A 628 -6.78 -27.92 -42.11
CA MET A 628 -7.21 -27.03 -43.20
C MET A 628 -6.36 -27.24 -44.44
N LYS A 629 -5.05 -27.18 -44.32
CA LYS A 629 -4.12 -27.38 -45.46
C LYS A 629 -4.27 -28.76 -46.09
N SER A 630 -4.44 -29.81 -45.29
CA SER A 630 -4.66 -31.17 -45.78
C SER A 630 -6.00 -31.31 -46.52
N HIS A 631 -7.07 -30.69 -46.03
CA HIS A 631 -8.39 -30.75 -46.60
C HIS A 631 -8.51 -29.96 -47.92
N THR A 632 -7.96 -28.74 -47.94
CA THR A 632 -8.08 -27.82 -49.08
C THR A 632 -7.00 -28.01 -50.15
N GLY A 633 -5.88 -28.61 -49.80
CA GLY A 633 -4.67 -28.64 -50.62
C GLY A 633 -4.02 -27.27 -50.81
N GLN A 634 -4.40 -26.26 -50.04
CA GLN A 634 -3.97 -24.88 -50.16
C GLN A 634 -3.14 -24.46 -48.92
N SER A 635 -2.33 -23.39 -49.04
CA SER A 635 -1.42 -22.96 -47.97
C SER A 635 -1.59 -21.51 -47.55
N ASP A 636 -2.30 -20.68 -48.31
CA ASP A 636 -2.45 -19.27 -48.01
C ASP A 636 -3.45 -19.04 -46.89
N ILE A 637 -3.08 -18.17 -45.90
CA ILE A 637 -3.87 -17.90 -44.70
C ILE A 637 -4.05 -16.38 -44.59
N ILE A 638 -5.26 -15.93 -44.27
CA ILE A 638 -5.57 -14.54 -43.94
C ILE A 638 -5.60 -14.39 -42.41
N VAL A 639 -4.87 -13.42 -41.89
CA VAL A 639 -4.78 -13.11 -40.46
C VAL A 639 -5.00 -11.62 -40.18
N SER A 640 -5.40 -11.27 -38.96
CA SER A 640 -5.60 -9.90 -38.52
C SER A 640 -4.30 -9.27 -38.04
N GLU A 641 -4.17 -7.96 -38.23
CA GLU A 641 -3.18 -7.14 -37.48
C GLU A 641 -3.24 -7.44 -36.00
N HIS A 642 -2.08 -7.40 -35.34
CA HIS A 642 -1.90 -7.62 -33.88
C HIS A 642 -2.32 -9.02 -33.41
N GLY A 643 -2.65 -9.95 -34.30
CA GLY A 643 -3.03 -11.31 -33.96
C GLY A 643 -1.88 -12.10 -33.35
N TYR A 644 -2.17 -12.82 -32.24
CA TYR A 644 -1.28 -13.81 -31.65
C TYR A 644 -1.94 -15.17 -31.61
N HIS A 645 -1.30 -16.19 -32.19
CA HIS A 645 -1.89 -17.50 -32.37
C HIS A 645 -1.10 -18.64 -31.74
N GLY A 646 0.02 -18.34 -31.09
CA GLY A 646 0.85 -19.34 -30.41
C GLY A 646 2.34 -19.25 -30.71
N ASN A 647 3.10 -20.25 -30.23
CA ASN A 647 4.57 -20.29 -30.28
C ASN A 647 5.14 -21.45 -31.09
N THR A 648 4.30 -22.26 -31.78
CA THR A 648 4.82 -23.23 -32.77
C THR A 648 5.23 -22.51 -34.05
N ASN A 649 6.02 -23.13 -34.91
CA ASN A 649 6.49 -22.46 -36.13
C ASN A 649 5.34 -21.94 -37.00
N ILE A 650 4.29 -22.76 -37.24
CA ILE A 650 3.13 -22.31 -37.99
C ILE A 650 2.40 -21.17 -37.28
N CYS A 651 2.27 -21.24 -35.95
CA CYS A 651 1.62 -20.17 -35.18
C CYS A 651 2.41 -18.86 -35.20
N VAL A 652 3.74 -18.91 -35.21
CA VAL A 652 4.59 -17.71 -35.34
C VAL A 652 4.42 -17.11 -36.74
N ASP A 653 4.39 -17.94 -37.78
CA ASP A 653 4.22 -17.54 -39.19
C ASP A 653 2.89 -16.81 -39.47
N ILE A 654 1.86 -17.05 -38.64
CA ILE A 654 0.55 -16.42 -38.77
C ILE A 654 0.27 -15.35 -37.69
N SER A 655 1.21 -15.10 -36.81
CA SER A 655 1.06 -14.11 -35.71
C SER A 655 1.72 -12.78 -36.07
N SER A 656 0.93 -11.79 -36.51
CA SER A 656 1.43 -10.45 -36.80
C SER A 656 2.07 -9.81 -35.55
N TYR A 657 1.56 -10.09 -34.37
CA TYR A 657 2.20 -9.72 -33.09
C TYR A 657 3.67 -10.18 -32.98
N LYS A 658 4.02 -11.32 -33.60
CA LYS A 658 5.38 -11.87 -33.56
C LYS A 658 6.23 -11.36 -34.74
N PHE A 659 5.76 -11.50 -35.97
CA PHE A 659 6.60 -11.17 -37.13
C PHE A 659 6.71 -9.66 -37.41
N ASP A 660 5.77 -8.82 -36.91
CA ASP A 660 5.87 -7.36 -36.95
C ASP A 660 6.57 -6.79 -35.69
N GLY A 661 6.78 -7.61 -34.65
CA GLY A 661 7.42 -7.22 -33.41
C GLY A 661 8.94 -7.10 -33.52
N LYS A 662 9.58 -6.66 -32.44
CA LYS A 662 11.05 -6.52 -32.36
C LYS A 662 11.74 -7.86 -32.62
N GLY A 663 12.54 -7.93 -33.71
CA GLY A 663 13.24 -9.13 -34.13
C GLY A 663 12.43 -10.04 -35.05
N GLY A 664 11.24 -9.64 -35.49
CA GLY A 664 10.45 -10.31 -36.50
C GLY A 664 10.97 -10.06 -37.92
N SER A 665 10.64 -10.96 -38.82
CA SER A 665 11.09 -10.95 -40.23
C SER A 665 9.97 -10.55 -41.23
N GLY A 666 8.84 -10.07 -40.72
CA GLY A 666 7.63 -9.87 -41.53
C GLY A 666 6.86 -11.17 -41.76
N PRO A 667 5.69 -11.12 -42.42
CA PRO A 667 4.88 -12.28 -42.73
C PRO A 667 5.53 -13.14 -43.82
N PRO A 668 5.46 -14.49 -43.71
CA PRO A 668 5.76 -15.38 -44.83
C PRO A 668 4.89 -15.09 -46.06
N GLU A 669 5.34 -15.52 -47.23
CA GLU A 669 4.66 -15.25 -48.52
C GLU A 669 3.21 -15.73 -48.57
N ASN A 670 2.89 -16.78 -47.84
CA ASN A 670 1.57 -17.39 -47.75
C ASN A 670 0.71 -16.84 -46.59
N THR A 671 1.20 -15.86 -45.80
CA THR A 671 0.45 -15.20 -44.73
C THR A 671 0.04 -13.79 -45.16
N HIS A 672 -1.25 -13.54 -45.21
CA HIS A 672 -1.81 -12.28 -45.66
C HIS A 672 -2.46 -11.54 -44.47
N VAL A 673 -2.00 -10.33 -44.19
CA VAL A 673 -2.48 -9.52 -43.04
C VAL A 673 -3.58 -8.57 -43.53
N ILE A 674 -4.69 -8.55 -42.80
CA ILE A 674 -5.77 -7.57 -42.99
C ILE A 674 -5.85 -6.65 -41.78
N PRO A 675 -6.34 -5.40 -41.95
CA PRO A 675 -6.53 -4.47 -40.84
C PRO A 675 -7.52 -5.04 -39.81
N ILE A 676 -7.23 -4.83 -38.53
CA ILE A 676 -8.16 -5.17 -37.45
C ILE A 676 -9.44 -4.31 -37.52
N PRO A 677 -10.64 -4.89 -37.48
CA PRO A 677 -11.90 -4.17 -37.61
C PRO A 677 -12.22 -3.41 -36.29
N ASN A 678 -11.63 -2.23 -36.13
CA ASN A 678 -11.78 -1.38 -34.97
C ASN A 678 -12.39 -0.03 -35.39
N GLU A 679 -13.66 0.20 -35.02
CA GLU A 679 -14.39 1.44 -35.33
C GLU A 679 -13.87 2.68 -34.62
N PHE A 680 -13.22 2.50 -33.45
CA PHE A 680 -12.76 3.61 -32.60
C PHE A 680 -11.36 4.08 -32.98
N ARG A 681 -10.39 3.16 -33.16
CA ARG A 681 -8.98 3.50 -33.42
C ARG A 681 -8.44 2.95 -34.74
N GLY A 682 -9.19 2.09 -35.41
CA GLY A 682 -8.72 1.39 -36.60
C GLY A 682 -8.65 2.26 -37.87
N LYS A 683 -8.27 1.61 -38.95
CA LYS A 683 -8.13 2.21 -40.28
C LYS A 683 -9.45 2.87 -40.79
N TYR A 684 -10.59 2.27 -40.49
CA TYR A 684 -11.90 2.80 -40.86
C TYR A 684 -12.77 3.02 -39.62
N ARG A 685 -13.36 4.23 -39.54
CA ARG A 685 -14.15 4.66 -38.38
C ARG A 685 -15.58 5.03 -38.78
N GLY A 686 -16.50 4.97 -37.82
CA GLY A 686 -17.90 5.38 -38.00
C GLY A 686 -18.81 4.34 -38.61
N THR A 687 -20.06 4.71 -38.93
CA THR A 687 -21.21 3.85 -39.21
C THR A 687 -21.07 2.89 -40.41
N ASN A 688 -20.17 3.06 -41.33
CA ASN A 688 -19.98 2.16 -42.47
C ASN A 688 -18.61 1.47 -42.46
N SER A 689 -17.91 1.48 -41.31
CA SER A 689 -16.56 0.90 -41.18
C SER A 689 -16.55 -0.60 -41.48
N GLY A 690 -17.55 -1.37 -41.03
CA GLY A 690 -17.64 -2.80 -41.23
C GLY A 690 -17.63 -3.19 -42.72
N LYS A 691 -18.37 -2.51 -43.58
CA LYS A 691 -18.35 -2.75 -45.05
C LYS A 691 -16.96 -2.49 -45.65
N LYS A 692 -16.26 -1.48 -45.18
CA LYS A 692 -14.91 -1.16 -45.63
C LYS A 692 -13.90 -2.23 -45.21
N TYR A 693 -14.01 -2.78 -44.01
CA TYR A 693 -13.20 -3.90 -43.56
C TYR A 693 -13.48 -5.18 -44.31
N ILE A 694 -14.74 -5.48 -44.64
CA ILE A 694 -15.11 -6.63 -45.52
C ILE A 694 -14.44 -6.47 -46.90
N ASN A 695 -14.45 -5.26 -47.46
CA ASN A 695 -13.81 -5.01 -48.75
C ASN A 695 -12.28 -5.27 -48.71
N GLU A 696 -11.59 -5.00 -47.58
CA GLU A 696 -10.16 -5.36 -47.43
C GLU A 696 -9.97 -6.88 -47.54
N VAL A 697 -10.85 -7.69 -46.93
CA VAL A 697 -10.81 -9.15 -47.00
C VAL A 697 -11.04 -9.60 -48.47
N GLU A 698 -12.05 -9.04 -49.15
CA GLU A 698 -12.33 -9.37 -50.55
C GLU A 698 -11.17 -9.03 -51.51
N LEU A 699 -10.53 -7.87 -51.28
CA LEU A 699 -9.35 -7.47 -52.05
C LEU A 699 -8.17 -8.43 -51.78
N CYS A 700 -7.98 -8.84 -50.53
CA CYS A 700 -6.97 -9.83 -50.17
C CYS A 700 -7.21 -11.16 -50.89
N ILE A 701 -8.44 -11.69 -50.89
CA ILE A 701 -8.84 -12.92 -51.58
C ILE A 701 -8.61 -12.78 -53.10
N LYS A 702 -9.00 -11.68 -53.73
CA LYS A 702 -8.74 -11.40 -55.14
C LYS A 702 -7.25 -11.44 -55.49
N LYS A 703 -6.41 -10.83 -54.60
CA LYS A 703 -4.96 -10.85 -54.76
C LYS A 703 -4.37 -12.27 -54.71
N ILE A 704 -4.84 -13.10 -53.76
CA ILE A 704 -4.41 -14.49 -53.64
C ILE A 704 -4.78 -15.27 -54.91
N LYS A 705 -6.04 -15.17 -55.37
CA LYS A 705 -6.53 -15.83 -56.57
C LYS A 705 -5.80 -15.40 -57.85
N SER A 706 -5.41 -14.12 -57.97
CA SER A 706 -4.64 -13.62 -59.11
C SER A 706 -3.27 -14.29 -59.27
N LYS A 707 -2.72 -14.78 -58.15
CA LYS A 707 -1.47 -15.56 -58.11
C LYS A 707 -1.70 -17.06 -58.39
N LYS A 708 -2.90 -17.48 -58.78
CA LYS A 708 -3.31 -18.89 -58.95
C LYS A 708 -3.16 -19.71 -57.65
N ARG A 709 -3.34 -19.08 -56.52
CA ARG A 709 -3.30 -19.68 -55.17
C ARG A 709 -4.71 -19.66 -54.58
N GLY A 710 -4.94 -20.50 -53.57
CA GLY A 710 -6.21 -20.58 -52.87
C GLY A 710 -6.00 -20.54 -51.37
N LEU A 711 -7.09 -20.27 -50.63
CA LEU A 711 -7.07 -20.25 -49.15
C LEU A 711 -7.05 -21.66 -48.59
N GLY A 712 -6.18 -21.88 -47.64
CA GLY A 712 -6.04 -23.09 -46.85
C GLY A 712 -7.16 -23.32 -45.87
#